data_a29ac8e8d635de3dfa8a1afd9e520dc2
#
_entry.id   a29ac8e8d635de3dfa8a1afd9e520dc2
#
_cell.length_a   1.000
_cell.length_b   1.000
_cell.length_c   1.000
_cell.angle_alpha   90.00
_cell.angle_beta   90.00
_cell.angle_gamma   90.00
#
_symmetry.space_group_name_H-M   'P 1'
#
loop_
_entity.id
_entity.type
_entity.pdbx_description
1 polymer ?
#
loop_
_entity_poly.entity_id
_entity_poly.type
_entity_poly.pdbx_seq_one_letter_code
_entity_poly.pdbx_strand_id
1 'polypeptide(L)'
;MDESQTEPANSQTTHPLELSPTSMDESQTKPASTELTQSAMDESEPEVTNTENNEPPSEPETATGTQPSPEELMAKGVAPVKKEFLRPPPTSRCVTSDENGKSDKSKSSGVVVEKKSKRQLKRERHEKLKSALNLCPAIARTGDISSCNYGDKCRFSHDLEAYKIERPADLEGECPFIYAQKPCPYGVTCRFYGTHKDVLNDNLDALKEDSEVNMLKKDVQKLLWKNKIKFPKSNVALKQLGVEGRGHTRVKDSEEEESIAPKVSNGSHCSEDKGCEKYDSADTQDPSAVLPEEPLDDGILGSDDKRPLKKSKSGDDERDSSNDLNNGSSVSGEGLVKDSTEDKPPSTNNCLPLEADASLKLLPRERKLIDFRGKLYLAPLTTVGNLPFRRVCKDFGADVTCGEMAMCTNLLEGQASEWALLRRHKSEDLFGVQICGAYPDTVARAVELIDQECSLDFIDINMGCPIDLVVNKGAGSALLTKPLRMKNVIQAACASAERPITVKVRTGYVEGRNRADSLISQIYEWGASALTIHGRSRQQRYSKAADWDYINTCVSKAPSTFQVLGNGDVFSYTDWNKHFSDCPELSSCMIARGALVKPWLFTEIKEQRHWDISSGERLDILRDYVRFGLEHWGSDSKGVETTRFFLLQWLSYTFRYIPVGLLDVIPQKINWRPPSYYGRNDLETLMASESAADWIRISEMLLGKVPPDFKFAPKHKSNAYDSTENG
;
A
#
# COMPACT_ATOMS: atom_id res chain seq x y z
N MET A 1 -3.49 71.68 6.19
CA MET A 1 -4.92 72.06 6.14
C MET A 1 -5.67 70.78 6.24
N ASP A 2 -5.87 70.50 7.41
CA ASP A 2 -7.02 70.28 8.33
C ASP A 2 -7.50 68.85 8.24
N GLU A 3 -7.20 68.01 9.22
CA GLU A 3 -7.89 67.83 10.53
C GLU A 3 -9.34 67.31 10.32
N SER A 4 -9.74 66.20 10.85
CA SER A 4 -9.96 65.80 12.25
C SER A 4 -10.44 64.32 12.28
N GLN A 5 -9.85 63.44 13.05
CA GLN A 5 -10.13 63.08 14.43
C GLN A 5 -11.60 62.66 14.68
N THR A 6 -11.82 61.37 15.05
CA THR A 6 -12.25 61.00 16.41
C THR A 6 -12.40 59.47 16.55
N GLU A 7 -11.64 58.88 17.44
CA GLU A 7 -12.01 57.76 18.33
C GLU A 7 -12.79 58.34 19.56
N PRO A 8 -13.33 57.58 20.54
CA PRO A 8 -13.05 56.20 20.96
C PRO A 8 -14.20 55.39 21.67
N ALA A 9 -13.84 54.20 22.10
CA ALA A 9 -14.27 53.46 23.31
C ALA A 9 -15.67 52.78 23.36
N ASN A 10 -15.84 51.57 23.79
CA ASN A 10 -15.58 51.02 25.11
C ASN A 10 -15.84 49.52 25.19
N SER A 11 -14.94 48.84 25.86
CA SER A 11 -14.93 47.60 26.59
C SER A 11 -16.27 47.09 27.20
N GLN A 12 -16.47 45.78 27.19
CA GLN A 12 -16.89 45.04 28.39
C GLN A 12 -16.56 43.54 28.30
N THR A 13 -15.63 43.14 29.12
CA THR A 13 -15.33 41.84 29.67
C THR A 13 -16.49 41.29 30.51
N THR A 14 -16.80 39.99 30.40
CA THR A 14 -17.40 39.23 31.52
C THR A 14 -16.80 37.83 31.58
N HIS A 15 -16.20 37.54 32.72
CA HIS A 15 -15.64 36.30 33.20
C HIS A 15 -16.73 35.31 33.68
N PRO A 16 -16.35 34.03 33.96
CA PRO A 16 -17.24 32.88 34.08
C PRO A 16 -17.77 32.71 35.52
N LEU A 17 -18.86 31.96 35.63
CA LEU A 17 -19.39 31.46 36.89
C LEU A 17 -19.18 29.97 37.03
N GLU A 18 -18.36 29.60 38.01
CA GLU A 18 -18.27 28.33 38.68
C GLU A 18 -19.54 28.08 39.47
N LEU A 19 -20.02 26.85 39.50
CA LEU A 19 -20.86 26.30 40.60
C LEU A 19 -20.46 24.85 40.85
N SER A 20 -19.94 24.67 42.06
CA SER A 20 -19.62 23.36 42.67
C SER A 20 -20.82 22.79 43.44
N PRO A 21 -20.70 21.58 44.02
CA PRO A 21 -21.73 20.57 44.08
C PRO A 21 -22.49 20.55 45.45
N THR A 22 -23.69 19.96 45.45
CA THR A 22 -24.34 19.56 46.67
C THR A 22 -24.70 18.07 46.64
N SER A 23 -24.29 17.44 47.72
CA SER A 23 -24.49 16.09 48.19
C SER A 23 -25.90 15.83 48.71
N MET A 24 -26.16 14.53 48.94
CA MET A 24 -27.21 13.84 49.77
C MET A 24 -28.22 13.06 48.91
N ASP A 25 -28.66 11.87 49.18
CA ASP A 25 -28.49 10.96 50.34
C ASP A 25 -28.95 9.54 49.91
N GLU A 26 -28.55 8.60 50.70
CA GLU A 26 -28.79 7.17 50.60
C GLU A 26 -30.30 6.79 50.69
N SER A 27 -30.71 5.72 49.99
CA SER A 27 -31.50 4.69 50.65
C SER A 27 -31.44 3.34 49.95
N GLN A 28 -31.03 2.39 50.70
CA GLN A 28 -30.96 0.94 50.54
C GLN A 28 -32.33 0.31 50.22
N THR A 29 -32.31 -0.75 49.38
CA THR A 29 -32.95 -2.03 49.75
C THR A 29 -32.53 -3.14 48.77
N LYS A 30 -31.85 -4.14 49.29
CA LYS A 30 -31.88 -5.56 48.91
C LYS A 30 -32.76 -6.27 49.96
N PRO A 31 -33.17 -7.58 49.83
CA PRO A 31 -32.81 -8.67 48.93
C PRO A 31 -33.96 -9.61 48.50
N ALA A 32 -33.71 -10.60 47.65
CA ALA A 32 -34.10 -12.00 47.93
C ALA A 32 -33.60 -12.96 46.85
N SER A 33 -32.76 -13.84 47.31
CA SER A 33 -32.33 -15.09 46.69
C SER A 33 -33.44 -16.14 46.68
N THR A 34 -33.50 -17.03 45.68
CA THR A 34 -33.90 -18.43 45.90
C THR A 34 -33.18 -19.34 44.93
N GLU A 35 -32.56 -20.34 45.51
CA GLU A 35 -31.80 -21.44 44.95
C GLU A 35 -32.65 -22.58 44.40
N LEU A 36 -31.99 -23.40 43.55
CA LEU A 36 -32.07 -24.86 43.37
C LEU A 36 -33.25 -25.46 42.60
N THR A 37 -33.01 -26.23 41.55
CA THR A 37 -32.66 -27.65 41.65
C THR A 37 -32.28 -28.23 40.28
N GLN A 38 -31.25 -29.09 40.33
CA GLN A 38 -30.86 -30.07 39.32
C GLN A 38 -31.90 -31.21 39.27
N SER A 39 -32.17 -31.80 38.11
CA SER A 39 -32.33 -33.24 37.99
C SER A 39 -32.04 -33.71 36.57
N ALA A 40 -31.37 -34.84 36.53
CA ALA A 40 -30.82 -35.55 35.38
C ALA A 40 -31.79 -36.56 34.74
N MET A 41 -31.39 -36.99 33.54
CA MET A 41 -31.70 -38.27 32.85
C MET A 41 -33.13 -38.52 32.39
N ASP A 42 -33.38 -38.84 31.11
CA ASP A 42 -33.31 -40.21 30.59
C ASP A 42 -33.53 -40.26 29.07
N GLU A 43 -32.90 -41.22 28.46
CA GLU A 43 -33.03 -41.64 27.07
C GLU A 43 -34.38 -42.28 26.81
N SER A 44 -34.95 -42.09 25.61
CA SER A 44 -35.62 -43.17 24.86
C SER A 44 -36.07 -42.71 23.47
N GLU A 45 -35.56 -43.36 22.44
CA GLU A 45 -36.22 -43.44 21.14
C GLU A 45 -37.56 -44.15 21.23
N PRO A 46 -38.48 -43.91 20.29
CA PRO A 46 -39.22 -45.01 19.76
C PRO A 46 -39.40 -45.03 18.23
N GLU A 47 -39.40 -46.23 17.80
CA GLU A 47 -39.71 -46.94 16.58
C GLU A 47 -40.76 -46.34 15.64
N VAL A 48 -40.48 -46.65 14.38
CA VAL A 48 -41.27 -46.54 13.15
C VAL A 48 -42.53 -47.42 13.22
N THR A 49 -43.70 -46.90 12.92
CA THR A 49 -44.82 -47.66 12.38
C THR A 49 -45.46 -46.93 11.21
N ASN A 50 -45.41 -47.60 10.06
CA ASN A 50 -46.17 -47.30 8.85
C ASN A 50 -47.67 -47.52 9.05
N THR A 51 -48.47 -46.52 8.68
CA THR A 51 -49.83 -46.81 8.18
C THR A 51 -50.17 -45.89 7.01
N GLU A 52 -50.39 -46.49 5.89
CA GLU A 52 -50.94 -45.89 4.68
C GLU A 52 -52.38 -45.44 4.93
N ASN A 53 -52.69 -44.17 4.51
CA ASN A 53 -54.04 -43.78 4.17
C ASN A 53 -54.00 -42.83 2.98
N ASN A 54 -54.64 -43.28 1.90
CA ASN A 54 -54.93 -42.58 0.65
C ASN A 54 -56.02 -41.52 0.87
N GLU A 55 -55.72 -40.24 0.57
CA GLU A 55 -56.73 -39.27 0.16
C GLU A 55 -56.20 -38.41 -0.98
N PRO A 56 -57.11 -37.87 -1.87
CA PRO A 56 -56.73 -37.36 -3.18
C PRO A 56 -56.04 -35.97 -3.13
N PRO A 57 -55.29 -35.53 -4.16
CA PRO A 57 -54.47 -34.37 -4.12
C PRO A 57 -55.32 -33.10 -4.20
N SER A 58 -55.24 -32.28 -3.15
CA SER A 58 -55.63 -30.88 -3.13
C SER A 58 -54.66 -30.04 -3.95
N GLU A 59 -55.20 -29.03 -4.63
CA GLU A 59 -54.53 -28.07 -5.52
C GLU A 59 -53.28 -27.44 -4.90
N PRO A 60 -52.25 -27.05 -5.68
CA PRO A 60 -51.02 -26.50 -5.13
C PRO A 60 -51.28 -25.12 -4.53
N GLU A 61 -51.17 -25.02 -3.22
CA GLU A 61 -51.02 -23.76 -2.53
C GLU A 61 -49.83 -23.02 -3.11
N THR A 62 -50.05 -21.82 -3.61
CA THR A 62 -49.03 -20.88 -3.99
C THR A 62 -48.12 -20.64 -2.79
N ALA A 63 -46.92 -21.20 -2.85
CA ALA A 63 -45.87 -20.96 -1.88
C ALA A 63 -45.56 -19.45 -1.84
N THR A 64 -46.17 -18.73 -0.93
CA THR A 64 -45.71 -17.42 -0.49
C THR A 64 -44.38 -17.63 0.24
N GLY A 65 -43.29 -17.63 -0.51
CA GLY A 65 -41.95 -17.71 0.06
C GLY A 65 -41.76 -16.58 1.05
N THR A 66 -41.81 -16.87 2.32
CA THR A 66 -41.46 -15.95 3.41
C THR A 66 -40.03 -15.49 3.15
N GLN A 67 -39.87 -14.20 2.91
CA GLN A 67 -38.51 -13.64 2.73
C GLN A 67 -37.71 -13.88 4.02
N PRO A 68 -36.39 -14.21 3.90
CA PRO A 68 -35.56 -14.49 5.05
C PRO A 68 -35.49 -13.31 6.01
N SER A 69 -35.47 -13.57 7.31
CA SER A 69 -35.35 -12.54 8.34
C SER A 69 -33.99 -11.83 8.26
N PRO A 70 -33.86 -10.61 8.84
CA PRO A 70 -32.56 -9.94 8.92
C PRO A 70 -31.48 -10.80 9.58
N GLU A 71 -31.81 -11.61 10.60
CA GLU A 71 -30.90 -12.52 11.28
C GLU A 71 -30.40 -13.64 10.34
N GLU A 72 -31.32 -14.22 9.56
CA GLU A 72 -30.97 -15.24 8.57
C GLU A 72 -30.07 -14.71 7.47
N LEU A 73 -30.32 -13.46 7.01
CA LEU A 73 -29.47 -12.80 6.03
C LEU A 73 -28.06 -12.56 6.60
N MET A 74 -27.99 -12.06 7.83
CA MET A 74 -26.71 -11.82 8.52
C MET A 74 -25.93 -13.11 8.74
N ALA A 75 -26.59 -14.21 9.08
CA ALA A 75 -25.99 -15.53 9.24
C ALA A 75 -25.39 -16.03 7.91
N LYS A 76 -26.02 -15.71 6.77
CA LYS A 76 -25.53 -16.01 5.43
C LYS A 76 -24.47 -15.01 4.93
N GLY A 77 -24.08 -14.03 5.74
CA GLY A 77 -23.11 -12.98 5.37
C GLY A 77 -23.65 -11.99 4.32
N VAL A 78 -24.96 -11.80 4.29
CA VAL A 78 -25.66 -10.81 3.45
C VAL A 78 -26.09 -9.64 4.32
N ALA A 79 -25.94 -8.41 3.82
CA ALA A 79 -26.38 -7.23 4.55
C ALA A 79 -27.91 -7.15 4.59
N PRO A 80 -28.52 -6.88 5.76
CA PRO A 80 -29.96 -6.73 5.90
C PRO A 80 -30.41 -5.34 5.40
N VAL A 81 -30.74 -5.26 4.11
CA VAL A 81 -31.31 -4.06 3.48
C VAL A 81 -32.81 -4.08 3.63
N LYS A 82 -33.41 -2.91 3.94
CA LYS A 82 -34.84 -2.73 4.08
C LYS A 82 -35.60 -3.21 2.85
N LYS A 83 -36.75 -3.87 3.06
CA LYS A 83 -37.51 -4.55 2.01
C LYS A 83 -37.90 -3.63 0.84
N GLU A 84 -38.20 -2.38 1.13
CA GLU A 84 -38.61 -1.37 0.15
C GLU A 84 -37.54 -1.06 -0.93
N PHE A 85 -36.26 -1.33 -0.60
CA PHE A 85 -35.14 -1.09 -1.50
C PHE A 85 -34.65 -2.38 -2.18
N LEU A 86 -35.09 -3.56 -1.77
CA LEU A 86 -34.65 -4.81 -2.38
C LEU A 86 -35.19 -4.93 -3.83
N ARG A 87 -34.31 -5.30 -4.76
CA ARG A 87 -34.74 -5.63 -6.12
C ARG A 87 -35.41 -7.00 -6.12
N PRO A 88 -36.55 -7.16 -6.83
CA PRO A 88 -37.14 -8.49 -7.01
C PRO A 88 -36.09 -9.40 -7.70
N PRO A 89 -36.07 -10.70 -7.32
CA PRO A 89 -35.20 -11.65 -8.01
C PRO A 89 -35.54 -11.62 -9.52
N PRO A 90 -34.53 -11.75 -10.41
CA PRO A 90 -34.79 -11.79 -11.82
C PRO A 90 -35.77 -12.94 -12.09
N THR A 91 -36.94 -12.62 -12.66
CA THR A 91 -37.90 -13.64 -13.10
C THR A 91 -37.14 -14.58 -14.04
N SER A 92 -37.04 -15.85 -13.64
CA SER A 92 -36.42 -16.88 -14.47
C SER A 92 -37.14 -16.85 -15.82
N ARG A 93 -36.43 -16.45 -16.87
CA ARG A 93 -36.93 -16.66 -18.22
C ARG A 93 -37.14 -18.15 -18.36
N CYS A 94 -38.40 -18.55 -18.49
CA CYS A 94 -38.79 -19.90 -18.88
C CYS A 94 -38.01 -20.25 -20.16
N VAL A 95 -37.01 -21.07 -20.03
CA VAL A 95 -36.31 -21.62 -21.20
C VAL A 95 -37.30 -22.61 -21.81
N THR A 96 -38.01 -22.15 -22.83
CA THR A 96 -38.75 -23.08 -23.70
C THR A 96 -37.69 -23.99 -24.33
N SER A 97 -37.72 -25.26 -23.94
CA SER A 97 -36.94 -26.32 -24.51
C SER A 97 -37.44 -26.57 -25.94
N ASP A 98 -36.82 -25.97 -26.94
CA ASP A 98 -36.87 -26.45 -28.31
C ASP A 98 -35.73 -27.46 -28.48
N GLU A 99 -36.10 -28.71 -28.49
CA GLU A 99 -35.28 -29.84 -28.92
C GLU A 99 -34.99 -29.75 -30.42
N ASN A 100 -33.76 -30.02 -30.77
CA ASN A 100 -33.18 -30.29 -32.09
C ASN A 100 -32.35 -29.16 -32.72
N GLY A 101 -31.08 -29.23 -32.48
CA GLY A 101 -30.03 -28.57 -33.25
C GLY A 101 -28.67 -29.18 -32.96
N LYS A 102 -28.26 -30.13 -33.76
CA LYS A 102 -26.89 -30.69 -33.77
C LYS A 102 -25.90 -29.54 -33.91
N SER A 103 -25.14 -29.23 -32.88
CA SER A 103 -24.06 -28.28 -32.96
C SER A 103 -22.86 -28.87 -33.70
N ASP A 104 -22.66 -28.41 -34.91
CA ASP A 104 -21.38 -28.52 -35.60
C ASP A 104 -20.30 -27.78 -34.79
N LYS A 105 -19.28 -28.53 -34.39
CA LYS A 105 -18.05 -27.95 -33.83
C LYS A 105 -17.30 -27.23 -34.94
N SER A 106 -17.61 -25.95 -35.18
CA SER A 106 -16.75 -25.09 -35.96
C SER A 106 -15.47 -24.80 -35.13
N LYS A 107 -14.36 -25.34 -35.60
CA LYS A 107 -13.03 -25.03 -35.14
C LYS A 107 -12.83 -23.53 -35.25
N SER A 108 -12.77 -22.81 -34.13
CA SER A 108 -12.27 -21.46 -34.12
C SER A 108 -10.82 -21.48 -34.57
N SER A 109 -10.56 -20.90 -35.75
CA SER A 109 -9.22 -20.65 -36.25
C SER A 109 -8.51 -19.72 -35.24
N GLY A 110 -7.58 -20.29 -34.50
CA GLY A 110 -6.70 -19.51 -33.63
C GLY A 110 -5.94 -18.50 -34.47
N VAL A 111 -6.16 -17.22 -34.19
CA VAL A 111 -5.30 -16.14 -34.70
C VAL A 111 -3.91 -16.40 -34.14
N VAL A 112 -3.02 -16.84 -35.01
CA VAL A 112 -1.60 -17.00 -34.68
C VAL A 112 -1.05 -15.60 -34.45
N VAL A 113 -0.90 -15.19 -33.18
CA VAL A 113 -0.20 -13.98 -32.83
C VAL A 113 1.28 -14.22 -33.14
N GLU A 114 1.75 -13.70 -34.29
CA GLU A 114 3.16 -13.72 -34.61
C GLU A 114 3.96 -13.04 -33.48
N LYS A 115 4.88 -13.76 -32.86
CA LYS A 115 5.78 -13.22 -31.83
C LYS A 115 6.76 -12.23 -32.51
N LYS A 116 6.44 -10.94 -32.41
CA LYS A 116 7.26 -9.86 -32.94
C LYS A 116 8.65 -9.87 -32.30
N SER A 117 9.69 -9.69 -33.12
CA SER A 117 11.07 -9.60 -32.64
C SER A 117 11.28 -8.33 -31.80
N LYS A 118 12.23 -8.34 -30.85
CA LYS A 118 12.60 -7.15 -30.04
C LYS A 118 12.91 -5.93 -30.92
N ARG A 119 13.45 -6.14 -32.14
CA ARG A 119 13.76 -5.08 -33.09
C ARG A 119 12.51 -4.49 -33.76
N GLN A 120 11.49 -5.33 -34.03
CA GLN A 120 10.19 -4.87 -34.57
C GLN A 120 9.43 -4.08 -33.49
N LEU A 121 9.35 -4.58 -32.26
CA LEU A 121 8.76 -3.87 -31.14
C LEU A 121 9.41 -2.51 -30.87
N LYS A 122 10.76 -2.42 -31.02
CA LYS A 122 11.47 -1.14 -30.90
C LYS A 122 11.15 -0.16 -32.04
N ARG A 123 10.98 -0.64 -33.27
CA ARG A 123 10.56 0.20 -34.40
C ARG A 123 9.13 0.72 -34.22
N GLU A 124 8.18 -0.15 -33.91
CA GLU A 124 6.78 0.22 -33.69
C GLU A 124 6.66 1.23 -32.53
N ARG A 125 7.42 1.03 -31.45
CA ARG A 125 7.47 2.01 -30.35
C ARG A 125 8.01 3.36 -30.82
N HIS A 126 9.01 3.37 -31.67
CA HIS A 126 9.58 4.61 -32.20
C HIS A 126 8.63 5.33 -33.16
N GLU A 127 7.94 4.60 -34.04
CA GLU A 127 6.90 5.15 -34.92
C GLU A 127 5.70 5.70 -34.13
N LYS A 128 5.25 4.97 -33.09
CA LYS A 128 4.19 5.43 -32.19
C LYS A 128 4.59 6.73 -31.47
N LEU A 129 5.85 6.91 -31.09
CA LEU A 129 6.33 8.14 -30.45
C LEU A 129 6.39 9.33 -31.41
N LYS A 130 6.50 9.11 -32.72
CA LYS A 130 6.46 10.16 -33.74
C LYS A 130 5.07 10.43 -34.30
N SER A 131 4.01 9.78 -33.83
CA SER A 131 2.64 10.13 -34.21
C SER A 131 2.28 11.55 -33.76
N ALA A 132 1.39 12.21 -34.49
CA ALA A 132 0.95 13.57 -34.17
C ALA A 132 0.49 13.72 -32.71
N LEU A 133 -0.20 12.71 -32.17
CA LEU A 133 -0.68 12.68 -30.79
C LEU A 133 0.42 12.64 -29.71
N ASN A 134 1.67 12.37 -30.09
CA ASN A 134 2.82 12.39 -29.16
C ASN A 134 3.67 13.64 -29.37
N LEU A 135 3.09 14.80 -29.14
CA LEU A 135 3.79 16.09 -29.26
C LEU A 135 4.95 16.19 -28.25
N CYS A 136 6.04 16.82 -28.66
CA CYS A 136 7.18 17.09 -27.80
C CYS A 136 6.77 17.89 -26.55
N PRO A 137 7.11 17.43 -25.33
CA PRO A 137 6.72 18.13 -24.10
C PRO A 137 7.21 19.59 -24.01
N ALA A 138 8.35 19.93 -24.60
CA ALA A 138 8.82 21.32 -24.63
C ALA A 138 7.89 22.18 -25.50
N ILE A 139 7.56 21.71 -26.71
CA ILE A 139 6.63 22.39 -27.61
C ILE A 139 5.21 22.43 -27.03
N ALA A 140 4.78 21.35 -26.42
CA ALA A 140 3.46 21.28 -25.75
C ALA A 140 3.29 22.40 -24.72
N ARG A 141 4.34 22.65 -23.92
CA ARG A 141 4.32 23.65 -22.84
C ARG A 141 4.36 25.09 -23.35
N THR A 142 5.20 25.37 -24.33
CA THR A 142 5.48 26.74 -24.80
C THR A 142 4.68 27.13 -26.03
N GLY A 143 4.19 26.17 -26.82
CA GLY A 143 3.61 26.39 -28.15
C GLY A 143 4.65 26.72 -29.21
N ASP A 144 5.96 26.72 -28.89
CA ASP A 144 7.05 27.11 -29.79
C ASP A 144 7.94 25.93 -30.15
N ILE A 145 8.13 25.69 -31.44
CA ILE A 145 8.94 24.61 -31.97
C ILE A 145 10.43 24.79 -31.59
N SER A 146 10.89 26.05 -31.46
CA SER A 146 12.26 26.36 -31.07
C SER A 146 12.61 25.98 -29.65
N SER A 147 11.62 25.72 -28.78
CA SER A 147 11.81 25.34 -27.39
C SER A 147 12.45 23.97 -27.18
N CYS A 148 12.52 23.13 -28.22
CA CYS A 148 13.10 21.79 -28.12
C CYS A 148 14.59 21.78 -28.39
N ASN A 149 15.40 21.50 -27.36
CA ASN A 149 16.85 21.40 -27.46
C ASN A 149 17.37 20.26 -28.36
N TYR A 150 16.51 19.31 -28.75
CA TYR A 150 16.89 18.15 -29.56
C TYR A 150 16.65 18.34 -31.06
N GLY A 151 15.91 19.40 -31.49
CA GLY A 151 15.59 19.67 -32.88
C GLY A 151 15.11 18.42 -33.62
N ASP A 152 15.65 18.15 -34.81
CA ASP A 152 15.30 16.98 -35.64
C ASP A 152 15.63 15.63 -35.03
N LYS A 153 16.53 15.59 -34.02
CA LYS A 153 16.89 14.37 -33.28
C LYS A 153 15.87 14.04 -32.17
N CYS A 154 14.85 14.88 -31.97
CA CYS A 154 13.82 14.60 -30.99
C CYS A 154 13.05 13.34 -31.36
N ARG A 155 12.76 12.53 -30.35
CA ARG A 155 11.98 11.30 -30.53
C ARG A 155 10.47 11.53 -30.62
N PHE A 156 9.99 12.70 -30.21
CA PHE A 156 8.59 13.10 -30.23
C PHE A 156 8.26 13.90 -31.50
N SER A 157 6.96 14.03 -31.82
CA SER A 157 6.49 14.89 -32.92
C SER A 157 6.73 16.36 -32.58
N HIS A 158 7.11 17.13 -33.58
CA HIS A 158 7.21 18.59 -33.51
C HIS A 158 6.09 19.28 -34.30
N ASP A 159 5.20 18.51 -34.91
CA ASP A 159 4.06 19.03 -35.67
C ASP A 159 2.92 19.45 -34.76
N LEU A 160 2.93 20.72 -34.37
CA LEU A 160 1.92 21.30 -33.49
C LEU A 160 0.55 21.41 -34.19
N GLU A 161 0.53 21.69 -35.49
CA GLU A 161 -0.74 21.85 -36.22
C GLU A 161 -1.44 20.51 -36.43
N ALA A 162 -0.71 19.46 -36.81
CA ALA A 162 -1.25 18.12 -36.87
C ALA A 162 -1.79 17.68 -35.48
N TYR A 163 -1.05 18.01 -34.39
CA TYR A 163 -1.54 17.72 -33.04
C TYR A 163 -2.85 18.44 -32.72
N LYS A 164 -2.99 19.74 -33.07
CA LYS A 164 -4.21 20.50 -32.81
C LYS A 164 -5.43 19.94 -33.53
N ILE A 165 -5.22 19.34 -34.71
CA ILE A 165 -6.29 18.71 -35.52
C ILE A 165 -6.71 17.36 -34.89
N GLU A 166 -5.72 16.54 -34.47
CA GLU A 166 -5.97 15.17 -33.99
C GLU A 166 -6.24 15.07 -32.49
N ARG A 167 -5.96 16.14 -31.72
CA ARG A 167 -6.10 16.08 -30.25
C ARG A 167 -7.54 15.77 -29.85
N PRO A 168 -7.74 14.96 -28.78
CA PRO A 168 -9.06 14.75 -28.21
C PRO A 168 -9.68 16.07 -27.72
N ALA A 169 -11.01 16.19 -27.79
CA ALA A 169 -11.73 17.32 -27.23
C ALA A 169 -11.42 17.55 -25.75
N ASP A 170 -11.43 18.80 -25.30
CA ASP A 170 -11.26 19.14 -23.90
C ASP A 170 -12.33 18.45 -23.03
N LEU A 171 -11.96 18.13 -21.81
CA LEU A 171 -12.88 17.61 -20.80
C LEU A 171 -13.63 18.78 -20.15
N GLU A 172 -14.79 18.49 -19.60
CA GLU A 172 -15.56 19.43 -18.79
C GLU A 172 -14.85 19.69 -17.45
N GLY A 173 -14.98 20.91 -16.95
CA GLY A 173 -14.36 21.33 -15.67
C GLY A 173 -13.08 22.13 -15.85
N GLU A 174 -12.39 22.40 -14.77
CA GLU A 174 -11.20 23.23 -14.69
C GLU A 174 -9.91 22.39 -14.64
N CYS A 175 -8.83 22.90 -15.21
CA CYS A 175 -7.52 22.28 -15.11
C CYS A 175 -7.08 22.18 -13.63
N PRO A 176 -6.73 21.00 -13.13
CA PRO A 176 -6.36 20.81 -11.72
C PRO A 176 -5.14 21.66 -11.29
N PHE A 177 -4.25 21.99 -12.21
CA PHE A 177 -3.11 22.86 -11.93
C PHE A 177 -3.54 24.32 -11.80
N ILE A 178 -4.44 24.77 -12.67
CA ILE A 178 -5.01 26.14 -12.58
C ILE A 178 -5.84 26.28 -11.32
N TYR A 179 -6.69 25.31 -11.00
CA TYR A 179 -7.42 25.25 -9.73
C TYR A 179 -6.50 25.36 -8.51
N ALA A 180 -5.33 24.71 -8.56
CA ALA A 180 -4.30 24.80 -7.52
C ALA A 180 -3.43 26.06 -7.62
N GLN A 181 -3.80 27.04 -8.47
CA GLN A 181 -3.06 28.28 -8.74
C GLN A 181 -1.59 28.02 -9.18
N LYS A 182 -1.37 26.98 -9.96
CA LYS A 182 -0.06 26.58 -10.50
C LYS A 182 -0.09 26.58 -12.02
N PRO A 183 1.03 26.91 -12.68
CA PRO A 183 1.11 26.77 -14.15
C PRO A 183 0.99 25.29 -14.54
N CYS A 184 0.15 25.03 -15.56
CA CYS A 184 -0.02 23.67 -16.07
C CYS A 184 1.22 23.23 -16.85
N PRO A 185 1.91 22.14 -16.46
CA PRO A 185 3.11 21.68 -17.17
C PRO A 185 2.80 20.99 -18.52
N TYR A 186 1.53 20.76 -18.84
CA TYR A 186 1.08 20.05 -20.04
C TYR A 186 0.73 20.97 -21.22
N GLY A 187 0.51 22.28 -20.95
CA GLY A 187 0.21 23.28 -22.01
C GLY A 187 -0.88 22.80 -22.96
N VAL A 188 -0.61 22.81 -24.29
CA VAL A 188 -1.58 22.42 -25.33
C VAL A 188 -2.00 20.95 -25.32
N THR A 189 -1.25 20.07 -24.61
CA THR A 189 -1.60 18.66 -24.45
C THR A 189 -2.53 18.41 -23.25
N CYS A 190 -2.77 19.43 -22.42
CA CYS A 190 -3.76 19.36 -21.34
C CYS A 190 -5.15 19.13 -21.90
N ARG A 191 -5.91 18.21 -21.28
CA ARG A 191 -7.30 17.89 -21.63
C ARG A 191 -8.30 18.95 -21.14
N PHE A 192 -7.81 20.00 -20.47
CA PHE A 192 -8.56 21.17 -19.98
C PHE A 192 -7.95 22.46 -20.53
N TYR A 193 -7.33 22.41 -21.70
CA TYR A 193 -6.58 23.54 -22.23
C TYR A 193 -7.40 24.82 -22.41
N GLY A 194 -8.70 24.69 -22.71
CA GLY A 194 -9.61 25.83 -22.83
C GLY A 194 -9.73 26.69 -21.57
N THR A 195 -9.42 26.14 -20.39
CA THR A 195 -9.47 26.85 -19.09
C THR A 195 -8.17 27.58 -18.75
N HIS A 196 -7.13 27.48 -19.59
CA HIS A 196 -5.84 28.14 -19.34
C HIS A 196 -5.81 29.62 -19.72
N LYS A 197 -6.87 30.15 -20.30
CA LYS A 197 -6.86 31.46 -21.01
C LYS A 197 -6.61 32.67 -20.13
N ASP A 198 -6.80 32.56 -18.81
CA ASP A 198 -6.78 33.71 -17.91
C ASP A 198 -5.54 33.74 -16.98
N VAL A 199 -4.64 32.78 -17.08
CA VAL A 199 -3.44 32.73 -16.25
C VAL A 199 -2.21 33.01 -17.10
N LEU A 200 -2.09 34.23 -17.59
CA LEU A 200 -0.91 34.73 -18.32
C LEU A 200 0.19 35.21 -17.36
N ASN A 201 1.19 34.40 -17.19
CA ASN A 201 2.64 34.67 -17.34
C ASN A 201 3.41 35.55 -16.33
N ASP A 202 2.91 36.11 -15.25
CA ASP A 202 3.74 37.08 -14.53
C ASP A 202 4.49 36.58 -13.30
N ASN A 203 4.34 35.28 -12.89
CA ASN A 203 5.10 34.76 -11.74
C ASN A 203 5.41 33.26 -11.82
N LEU A 204 6.06 32.80 -12.90
CA LEU A 204 6.45 31.37 -13.06
C LEU A 204 7.52 30.90 -12.05
N ASP A 205 8.29 31.81 -11.46
CA ASP A 205 9.42 31.46 -10.59
C ASP A 205 9.08 31.41 -9.09
N ALA A 206 7.98 32.02 -8.67
CA ALA A 206 7.57 32.09 -7.26
C ALA A 206 6.80 30.86 -6.74
N LEU A 207 6.36 29.95 -7.60
CA LEU A 207 5.46 28.84 -7.26
C LEU A 207 6.10 27.45 -7.38
N LYS A 208 7.40 27.34 -7.25
CA LYS A 208 8.15 26.06 -7.32
C LYS A 208 8.15 25.23 -6.02
N GLU A 209 7.22 25.42 -5.11
CA GLU A 209 7.05 24.42 -4.06
C GLU A 209 6.36 23.19 -4.65
N ASP A 210 7.17 22.18 -4.94
CA ASP A 210 6.67 20.86 -5.32
C ASP A 210 5.79 20.33 -4.18
N SER A 211 4.50 20.13 -4.47
CA SER A 211 3.57 19.54 -3.48
C SER A 211 3.88 18.07 -3.21
N GLU A 212 4.68 17.44 -4.06
CA GLU A 212 5.13 16.06 -3.96
C GLU A 212 6.65 15.98 -3.81
N VAL A 213 7.10 15.11 -2.92
CA VAL A 213 8.52 14.80 -2.68
C VAL A 213 8.82 13.33 -2.89
N ASN A 214 10.08 12.92 -2.72
CA ASN A 214 10.58 11.56 -2.89
C ASN A 214 10.59 11.07 -4.35
N MET A 215 10.76 11.98 -5.28
CA MET A 215 10.98 11.60 -6.68
C MET A 215 12.41 11.08 -6.88
N LEU A 216 12.55 10.02 -7.69
CA LEU A 216 13.85 9.48 -8.03
C LEU A 216 14.67 10.51 -8.82
N LYS A 217 15.78 10.99 -8.22
CA LYS A 217 16.70 11.91 -8.86
C LYS A 217 17.47 11.19 -9.97
N LYS A 218 17.60 11.83 -11.13
CA LYS A 218 18.29 11.22 -12.31
C LYS A 218 19.74 10.79 -11.99
N ASP A 219 20.44 11.53 -11.15
CA ASP A 219 21.82 11.21 -10.81
C ASP A 219 21.90 10.00 -9.86
N VAL A 220 21.01 9.90 -8.88
CA VAL A 220 20.86 8.73 -8.03
C VAL A 220 20.54 7.49 -8.89
N GLN A 221 19.60 7.62 -9.83
CA GLN A 221 19.26 6.54 -10.76
C GLN A 221 20.45 6.06 -11.60
N LYS A 222 21.25 7.02 -12.15
CA LYS A 222 22.46 6.68 -12.90
C LYS A 222 23.51 5.97 -12.03
N LEU A 223 23.65 6.38 -10.76
CA LEU A 223 24.56 5.75 -9.81
C LEU A 223 24.12 4.33 -9.48
N LEU A 224 22.80 4.12 -9.28
CA LEU A 224 22.22 2.79 -9.07
C LEU A 224 22.47 1.88 -10.26
N TRP A 225 22.20 2.33 -11.50
CA TRP A 225 22.45 1.55 -12.71
C TRP A 225 23.92 1.18 -12.92
N LYS A 226 24.83 2.01 -12.41
CA LYS A 226 26.29 1.77 -12.50
C LYS A 226 26.84 1.03 -11.27
N ASN A 227 25.99 0.65 -10.29
CA ASN A 227 26.39 0.06 -9.01
C ASN A 227 27.47 0.90 -8.27
N LYS A 228 27.35 2.25 -8.32
CA LYS A 228 28.33 3.18 -7.74
C LYS A 228 27.88 3.77 -6.40
N ILE A 229 26.68 3.46 -5.91
CA ILE A 229 26.23 3.91 -4.60
C ILE A 229 26.95 3.10 -3.53
N LYS A 230 27.55 3.80 -2.56
CA LYS A 230 28.19 3.19 -1.41
C LYS A 230 27.18 3.11 -0.26
N PHE A 231 27.22 2.02 0.50
CA PHE A 231 26.33 1.75 1.63
C PHE A 231 27.15 1.52 2.91
N PRO A 232 27.80 2.57 3.46
CA PRO A 232 28.70 2.41 4.61
C PRO A 232 27.99 1.91 5.86
N LYS A 233 26.79 2.44 6.18
CA LYS A 233 26.01 2.00 7.35
C LYS A 233 25.61 0.53 7.24
N SER A 234 25.09 0.14 6.08
CA SER A 234 24.67 -1.25 5.82
C SER A 234 25.84 -2.21 5.87
N ASN A 235 26.99 -1.85 5.29
CA ASN A 235 28.19 -2.71 5.31
C ASN A 235 28.68 -2.93 6.75
N VAL A 236 28.71 -1.89 7.59
CA VAL A 236 29.05 -2.02 9.01
C VAL A 236 28.06 -2.90 9.75
N ALA A 237 26.74 -2.67 9.54
CA ALA A 237 25.68 -3.45 10.17
C ALA A 237 25.77 -4.94 9.81
N LEU A 238 25.97 -5.25 8.53
CA LEU A 238 26.08 -6.63 8.04
C LEU A 238 27.33 -7.34 8.57
N LYS A 239 28.46 -6.62 8.68
CA LYS A 239 29.69 -7.14 9.27
C LYS A 239 29.48 -7.50 10.75
N GLN A 240 28.86 -6.59 11.53
CA GLN A 240 28.55 -6.83 12.93
C GLN A 240 27.63 -8.03 13.17
N LEU A 241 26.68 -8.27 12.22
CA LEU A 241 25.76 -9.40 12.27
C LEU A 241 26.35 -10.71 11.72
N GLY A 242 27.57 -10.70 11.18
CA GLY A 242 28.21 -11.88 10.57
C GLY A 242 27.46 -12.44 9.36
N VAL A 243 26.72 -11.58 8.62
CA VAL A 243 25.90 -11.98 7.48
C VAL A 243 26.44 -11.47 6.13
N GLU A 244 27.71 -11.11 6.08
CA GLU A 244 28.39 -10.68 4.85
C GLU A 244 28.38 -11.79 3.79
N GLY A 245 28.06 -11.44 2.56
CA GLY A 245 28.32 -12.26 1.38
C GLY A 245 27.34 -13.38 1.03
N ARG A 246 26.14 -13.43 1.62
CA ARG A 246 25.10 -14.42 1.28
C ARG A 246 23.95 -13.90 0.39
N GLY A 247 24.07 -12.72 -0.17
CA GLY A 247 23.07 -12.12 -1.06
C GLY A 247 23.42 -12.26 -2.53
N HIS A 248 22.42 -12.28 -3.38
CA HIS A 248 22.49 -12.47 -4.84
C HIS A 248 22.95 -11.21 -5.61
N THR A 249 23.93 -10.49 -5.12
CA THR A 249 24.66 -9.48 -5.92
C THR A 249 26.14 -9.58 -5.59
N ARG A 250 26.84 -10.32 -6.44
CA ARG A 250 28.30 -10.32 -6.48
C ARG A 250 28.73 -8.95 -7.03
N VAL A 251 28.82 -7.94 -6.18
CA VAL A 251 29.61 -6.75 -6.45
C VAL A 251 31.06 -7.19 -6.34
N LYS A 252 31.77 -7.23 -7.43
CA LYS A 252 33.24 -7.36 -7.41
C LYS A 252 33.78 -6.06 -6.83
N ASP A 253 34.13 -6.07 -5.56
CA ASP A 253 34.96 -5.04 -4.97
C ASP A 253 36.37 -5.22 -5.55
N SER A 254 36.71 -4.41 -6.55
CA SER A 254 38.10 -4.18 -6.95
C SER A 254 38.63 -3.08 -6.02
N GLU A 255 39.26 -3.50 -4.93
CA GLU A 255 40.14 -2.65 -4.15
C GLU A 255 41.42 -2.45 -4.99
N GLU A 256 41.54 -1.32 -5.66
CA GLU A 256 42.83 -0.79 -6.11
C GLU A 256 43.43 0.02 -4.95
N GLU A 257 44.34 -0.60 -4.19
CA GLU A 257 45.30 0.10 -3.37
C GLU A 257 46.25 0.91 -4.27
N GLU A 258 46.11 2.22 -4.30
CA GLU A 258 47.13 3.11 -4.83
C GLU A 258 48.33 3.14 -3.90
N SER A 259 49.33 2.33 -4.23
CA SER A 259 50.69 2.48 -3.67
C SER A 259 51.42 3.57 -4.45
N ILE A 260 51.71 4.68 -3.80
CA ILE A 260 52.54 5.79 -4.28
C ILE A 260 54.00 5.34 -4.26
N ALA A 261 54.64 5.21 -5.44
CA ALA A 261 56.11 5.27 -5.58
C ALA A 261 56.47 5.99 -6.87
N PRO A 262 57.49 6.89 -6.84
CA PRO A 262 57.81 7.77 -7.98
C PRO A 262 58.67 7.04 -9.02
N LYS A 263 58.37 7.16 -10.29
CA LYS A 263 59.28 6.81 -11.39
C LYS A 263 59.50 7.97 -12.33
N VAL A 264 60.76 8.22 -12.52
CA VAL A 264 61.46 9.15 -13.39
C VAL A 264 61.23 8.80 -14.85
N SER A 265 61.21 9.85 -15.67
CA SER A 265 61.15 9.96 -17.11
C SER A 265 62.09 9.04 -17.93
N ASN A 266 61.60 8.64 -19.11
CA ASN A 266 62.24 8.76 -20.44
C ASN A 266 61.30 8.09 -21.45
N GLY A 267 60.93 8.70 -22.44
CA GLY A 267 61.43 9.20 -23.69
C GLY A 267 61.04 8.31 -24.87
N SER A 268 60.31 8.91 -25.80
CA SER A 268 60.36 8.71 -27.26
C SER A 268 59.50 7.62 -27.96
N HIS A 269 58.64 8.14 -28.78
CA HIS A 269 58.43 7.95 -30.23
C HIS A 269 57.44 6.92 -30.76
N CYS A 270 56.57 7.52 -31.60
CA CYS A 270 55.97 7.10 -32.89
C CYS A 270 54.73 6.19 -32.90
N SER A 271 53.66 6.79 -33.26
CA SER A 271 52.91 6.81 -34.56
C SER A 271 51.86 5.70 -34.77
N GLU A 272 50.74 6.22 -35.26
CA GLU A 272 49.70 5.72 -36.18
C GLU A 272 48.41 5.16 -35.61
N ASP A 273 47.44 6.06 -35.57
CA ASP A 273 46.22 6.10 -36.39
C ASP A 273 45.39 4.80 -36.49
N LYS A 274 44.24 4.82 -35.84
CA LYS A 274 42.93 4.46 -36.43
C LYS A 274 41.77 4.82 -35.49
N GLY A 275 40.92 5.71 -35.99
CA GLY A 275 39.73 6.23 -35.33
C GLY A 275 38.69 5.18 -35.05
N CYS A 276 38.09 5.36 -33.88
CA CYS A 276 36.79 4.79 -33.57
C CYS A 276 36.00 5.83 -32.75
N GLU A 277 35.08 6.47 -33.43
CA GLU A 277 34.16 7.46 -32.84
C GLU A 277 33.30 6.81 -31.82
N LYS A 278 33.44 7.20 -30.55
CA LYS A 278 32.49 6.92 -29.46
C LYS A 278 31.44 8.02 -29.48
N TYR A 279 30.26 7.68 -29.93
CA TYR A 279 29.06 8.49 -29.71
C TYR A 279 28.63 8.44 -28.25
N ASP A 280 28.87 9.51 -27.53
CA ASP A 280 28.20 9.77 -26.24
C ASP A 280 26.77 10.21 -26.52
N SER A 281 25.81 9.30 -26.34
CA SER A 281 24.38 9.62 -26.32
C SER A 281 23.97 10.04 -24.93
N ALA A 282 23.88 11.35 -24.70
CA ALA A 282 23.21 11.91 -23.53
C ALA A 282 21.69 11.72 -23.67
N ASP A 283 21.15 10.75 -22.96
CA ASP A 283 19.73 10.43 -22.93
C ASP A 283 19.08 11.20 -21.76
N THR A 284 18.45 12.34 -22.08
CA THR A 284 17.62 13.09 -21.13
C THR A 284 16.21 12.53 -21.17
N GLN A 285 15.87 11.68 -20.20
CA GLN A 285 14.50 11.20 -20.00
C GLN A 285 13.74 12.18 -19.09
N ASP A 286 12.60 12.65 -19.59
CA ASP A 286 11.61 13.42 -18.85
C ASP A 286 10.99 12.55 -17.72
N PRO A 287 10.89 13.04 -16.46
CA PRO A 287 10.40 12.25 -15.32
C PRO A 287 8.91 11.89 -15.36
N SER A 288 8.13 12.36 -16.35
CA SER A 288 6.68 12.14 -16.40
C SER A 288 6.22 10.89 -17.17
N ALA A 289 7.12 10.06 -17.71
CA ALA A 289 6.75 8.94 -18.55
C ALA A 289 6.94 7.58 -17.86
N VAL A 290 6.08 7.27 -16.88
CA VAL A 290 5.88 5.90 -16.42
C VAL A 290 4.72 5.31 -17.24
N LEU A 291 5.03 4.46 -18.21
CA LEU A 291 4.04 3.63 -18.88
C LEU A 291 3.62 2.51 -17.92
N PRO A 292 2.32 2.20 -17.78
CA PRO A 292 1.93 0.91 -17.25
C PRO A 292 2.45 -0.17 -18.20
N GLU A 293 3.19 -1.13 -17.68
CA GLU A 293 3.48 -2.37 -18.41
C GLU A 293 2.13 -3.04 -18.65
N GLU A 294 1.84 -3.36 -19.90
CA GLU A 294 0.72 -4.23 -20.24
C GLU A 294 0.89 -5.56 -19.53
N PRO A 295 -0.19 -6.16 -18.99
CA PRO A 295 -0.13 -7.46 -18.34
C PRO A 295 0.35 -8.49 -19.38
N LEU A 296 1.46 -9.13 -19.08
CA LEU A 296 1.84 -10.37 -19.76
C LEU A 296 0.76 -11.40 -19.46
N ASP A 297 0.10 -11.81 -20.52
CA ASP A 297 -0.84 -12.93 -20.57
C ASP A 297 -0.07 -14.21 -20.20
N ASP A 298 -0.25 -14.72 -18.99
CA ASP A 298 0.26 -16.02 -18.55
C ASP A 298 -0.62 -17.12 -19.14
N GLY A 299 -0.40 -17.39 -20.43
CA GLY A 299 -0.85 -18.58 -21.09
C GLY A 299 -0.21 -19.82 -20.49
N ILE A 300 -1.01 -20.62 -19.84
CA ILE A 300 -0.74 -21.98 -19.41
C ILE A 300 -0.26 -22.80 -20.62
N LEU A 301 0.97 -23.27 -20.60
CA LEU A 301 1.42 -24.39 -21.43
C LEU A 301 2.15 -25.39 -20.54
N GLY A 302 1.45 -26.48 -20.27
CA GLY A 302 2.07 -27.74 -19.90
C GLY A 302 2.87 -28.29 -21.06
N SER A 303 4.07 -28.73 -20.81
CA SER A 303 4.74 -29.74 -21.61
C SER A 303 5.64 -30.58 -20.73
N ASP A 304 5.32 -31.85 -20.67
CA ASP A 304 6.19 -32.94 -20.27
C ASP A 304 7.53 -32.85 -20.98
N ASP A 305 8.62 -32.88 -20.24
CA ASP A 305 9.86 -33.40 -20.75
C ASP A 305 10.64 -34.15 -19.66
N LYS A 306 10.60 -35.46 -19.82
CA LYS A 306 11.34 -36.45 -19.06
C LYS A 306 12.81 -36.41 -19.49
N ARG A 307 13.73 -36.15 -18.57
CA ARG A 307 15.11 -36.67 -18.67
C ARG A 307 15.64 -37.14 -17.33
N PRO A 308 16.52 -38.17 -17.33
CA PRO A 308 16.60 -39.13 -16.25
C PRO A 308 17.61 -38.79 -15.16
N LEU A 309 17.27 -39.21 -13.95
CA LEU A 309 18.11 -39.27 -12.75
C LEU A 309 19.37 -40.12 -12.97
N LYS A 310 20.52 -39.55 -12.64
CA LYS A 310 21.71 -40.32 -12.30
C LYS A 310 21.76 -40.52 -10.79
N LYS A 311 21.64 -41.77 -10.38
CA LYS A 311 21.95 -42.28 -9.06
C LYS A 311 23.43 -42.19 -8.77
N SER A 312 23.82 -41.77 -7.58
CA SER A 312 25.06 -42.22 -6.94
C SER A 312 24.81 -42.52 -5.46
N LYS A 313 25.39 -43.63 -5.06
CA LYS A 313 25.13 -44.49 -3.92
C LYS A 313 25.51 -43.88 -2.57
N SER A 314 24.75 -44.29 -1.60
CA SER A 314 24.94 -44.69 -0.22
C SER A 314 26.37 -44.89 0.28
N GLY A 315 26.59 -44.43 1.50
CA GLY A 315 27.61 -44.84 2.42
C GLY A 315 27.16 -44.49 3.83
N ASP A 316 26.67 -45.49 4.51
CA ASP A 316 26.41 -45.51 5.94
C ASP A 316 27.75 -45.45 6.69
N ASP A 317 27.78 -44.73 7.79
CA ASP A 317 28.48 -45.18 8.98
C ASP A 317 28.00 -44.42 10.23
N GLU A 318 27.33 -45.18 11.07
CA GLU A 318 27.12 -44.91 12.49
C GLU A 318 28.46 -45.00 13.23
N ARG A 319 28.69 -44.11 14.20
CA ARG A 319 29.26 -44.45 15.49
C ARG A 319 29.05 -43.40 16.56
N ASP A 320 28.37 -43.87 17.54
CA ASP A 320 28.20 -43.53 18.94
C ASP A 320 29.53 -43.36 19.69
N SER A 321 29.60 -42.40 20.62
CA SER A 321 30.00 -42.57 22.00
C SER A 321 30.21 -41.24 22.76
N SER A 322 29.39 -41.09 23.69
CA SER A 322 29.46 -40.70 25.10
C SER A 322 30.84 -40.41 25.75
N ASN A 323 30.69 -39.55 26.73
CA ASN A 323 31.43 -39.34 28.03
C ASN A 323 32.19 -38.02 28.07
N ASP A 324 31.97 -37.26 29.01
CA ASP A 324 31.79 -37.19 30.45
C ASP A 324 32.77 -36.16 31.06
N LEU A 325 32.19 -35.31 31.89
CA LEU A 325 32.63 -34.80 33.18
C LEU A 325 33.98 -34.02 33.32
N ASN A 326 33.88 -32.87 33.84
CA ASN A 326 34.21 -32.45 35.21
C ASN A 326 35.07 -31.19 35.35
N ASN A 327 34.52 -30.28 36.11
CA ASN A 327 35.00 -29.68 37.36
C ASN A 327 36.16 -28.68 37.34
N GLY A 328 35.87 -27.59 38.01
CA GLY A 328 36.73 -27.10 39.07
C GLY A 328 37.08 -25.62 39.02
N SER A 329 36.33 -24.86 39.76
CA SER A 329 36.66 -24.18 41.01
C SER A 329 37.68 -23.03 40.95
N SER A 330 37.14 -21.84 41.21
CA SER A 330 37.55 -20.82 42.21
C SER A 330 39.01 -20.42 42.36
N VAL A 331 39.27 -19.11 42.48
CA VAL A 331 39.63 -18.40 43.70
C VAL A 331 40.06 -16.96 43.41
N SER A 332 39.43 -16.05 44.09
CA SER A 332 39.71 -14.72 44.58
C SER A 332 41.16 -14.22 44.63
N GLY A 333 41.30 -12.89 44.53
CA GLY A 333 42.47 -12.16 44.99
C GLY A 333 42.36 -10.66 44.86
N GLU A 334 42.05 -10.01 45.94
CA GLU A 334 42.09 -8.55 46.21
C GLU A 334 43.51 -8.00 46.23
N GLY A 335 43.62 -6.65 46.06
CA GLY A 335 44.79 -5.86 46.52
C GLY A 335 44.99 -4.59 45.69
N LEU A 336 44.47 -3.48 46.03
CA LEU A 336 44.86 -2.38 46.89
C LEU A 336 46.16 -1.61 46.49
N VAL A 337 45.96 -0.38 45.99
CA VAL A 337 46.37 0.93 46.51
C VAL A 337 47.76 1.51 46.18
N LYS A 338 47.67 2.82 45.79
CA LYS A 338 48.58 4.01 45.99
C LYS A 338 49.51 4.32 44.83
N ASP A 339 49.63 5.52 44.40
CA ASP A 339 49.50 6.93 44.80
C ASP A 339 50.65 7.73 44.16
N SER A 340 50.37 8.94 43.78
CA SER A 340 51.22 10.14 43.65
C SER A 340 52.19 10.26 42.44
N THR A 341 52.23 11.29 41.68
CA THR A 341 52.47 12.72 41.78
C THR A 341 52.78 13.30 40.38
N GLU A 342 52.22 14.45 40.10
CA GLU A 342 52.68 15.63 39.37
C GLU A 342 53.83 15.58 38.37
N ASP A 343 53.63 16.04 37.12
CA ASP A 343 54.17 17.33 36.65
C ASP A 343 53.72 17.63 35.20
N LYS A 344 53.53 18.92 34.93
CA LYS A 344 53.10 19.59 33.70
C LYS A 344 54.29 20.03 32.83
N PRO A 345 54.06 20.65 31.64
CA PRO A 345 53.89 20.15 30.26
C PRO A 345 55.12 20.52 29.37
N PRO A 346 55.11 20.24 28.08
CA PRO A 346 54.71 21.28 27.12
C PRO A 346 53.99 20.82 25.83
N SER A 347 53.29 21.78 25.29
CA SER A 347 52.56 21.88 24.05
C SER A 347 53.28 21.43 22.81
N THR A 348 52.56 20.70 21.95
CA THR A 348 52.58 20.90 20.48
C THR A 348 51.31 20.39 19.85
N ASN A 349 50.64 21.27 19.07
CA ASN A 349 49.47 21.04 18.25
C ASN A 349 49.74 19.95 17.20
N ASN A 350 48.95 18.83 17.26
CA ASN A 350 48.61 18.04 16.11
C ASN A 350 47.15 17.67 16.24
N CYS A 351 46.27 18.33 15.50
CA CYS A 351 44.86 17.97 15.32
C CYS A 351 44.83 16.70 14.49
N LEU A 352 44.73 15.55 15.16
CA LEU A 352 44.21 14.33 14.58
C LEU A 352 42.68 14.44 14.53
N PRO A 353 41.99 13.96 13.49
CA PRO A 353 40.55 13.95 13.48
C PRO A 353 40.06 13.08 14.65
N LEU A 354 39.23 13.68 15.53
CA LEU A 354 38.49 12.91 16.55
C LEU A 354 37.79 11.76 15.83
N GLU A 355 38.24 10.53 16.07
CA GLU A 355 37.42 9.36 15.88
C GLU A 355 36.18 9.57 16.74
N ALA A 356 35.04 9.81 16.09
CA ALA A 356 33.76 9.96 16.78
C ALA A 356 33.55 8.69 17.63
N ASP A 357 33.52 8.88 18.93
CA ASP A 357 33.40 7.83 19.92
C ASP A 357 32.21 6.92 19.61
N ALA A 358 32.51 5.69 19.21
CA ALA A 358 31.49 4.70 18.86
C ALA A 358 30.56 4.35 20.03
N SER A 359 30.94 4.74 21.28
CA SER A 359 30.14 4.56 22.49
C SER A 359 28.92 5.51 22.56
N LEU A 360 28.92 6.62 21.82
CA LEU A 360 27.82 7.59 21.80
C LEU A 360 26.74 7.32 20.74
N LYS A 361 26.78 6.16 20.05
CA LYS A 361 25.69 5.80 19.14
C LYS A 361 24.45 5.45 19.93
N LEU A 362 23.44 6.33 19.86
CA LEU A 362 22.11 6.08 20.39
C LEU A 362 21.62 4.67 19.96
N LEU A 363 21.25 3.86 20.91
CA LEU A 363 20.58 2.60 20.60
C LEU A 363 19.33 2.85 19.80
N PRO A 364 18.87 1.93 18.93
CA PRO A 364 17.65 2.11 18.14
C PRO A 364 16.45 2.52 18.99
N ARG A 365 16.35 2.06 20.23
CA ARG A 365 15.30 2.41 21.21
C ARG A 365 15.39 3.84 21.77
N GLU A 366 16.52 4.50 21.66
CA GLU A 366 16.77 5.87 22.16
C GLU A 366 16.51 6.93 21.09
N ARG A 367 16.22 6.49 19.86
CA ARG A 367 15.86 7.38 18.76
C ARG A 367 14.47 7.99 19.01
N LYS A 368 14.21 9.17 18.43
CA LYS A 368 12.89 9.78 18.49
C LYS A 368 11.83 8.80 17.99
N LEU A 369 11.05 8.25 18.92
CA LEU A 369 9.96 7.34 18.61
C LEU A 369 8.76 8.13 18.09
N ILE A 370 8.02 7.52 17.18
CA ILE A 370 6.71 8.02 16.74
C ILE A 370 5.68 7.46 17.71
N ASP A 371 4.82 8.33 18.23
CA ASP A 371 3.68 7.89 19.01
C ASP A 371 2.49 7.62 18.08
N PHE A 372 2.12 6.34 17.96
CA PHE A 372 0.97 5.89 17.19
C PHE A 372 -0.31 5.77 18.03
N ARG A 373 -0.26 6.00 19.35
CA ARG A 373 -1.40 5.81 20.24
C ARG A 373 -2.58 6.68 19.84
N GLY A 374 -3.73 6.03 19.66
CA GLY A 374 -4.98 6.69 19.25
C GLY A 374 -5.00 7.28 17.84
N LYS A 375 -3.92 7.16 17.05
CA LYS A 375 -3.85 7.72 15.70
C LYS A 375 -4.59 6.84 14.69
N LEU A 376 -5.34 7.47 13.81
CA LEU A 376 -6.03 6.83 12.71
C LEU A 376 -5.03 6.51 11.58
N TYR A 377 -4.66 5.24 11.46
CA TYR A 377 -3.62 4.80 10.55
C TYR A 377 -4.20 4.15 9.29
N LEU A 378 -4.01 4.78 8.13
CA LEU A 378 -4.34 4.19 6.83
C LEU A 378 -3.28 3.14 6.46
N ALA A 379 -3.70 1.90 6.29
CA ALA A 379 -2.82 0.80 5.89
C ALA A 379 -2.17 1.02 4.51
N PRO A 380 -0.95 0.54 4.28
CA PRO A 380 -0.39 0.42 2.94
C PRO A 380 -1.22 -0.57 2.11
N LEU A 381 -1.78 -0.11 1.00
CA LEU A 381 -2.72 -0.85 0.17
C LEU A 381 -2.21 -0.91 -1.27
N THR A 382 -1.88 -2.08 -1.75
CA THR A 382 -1.38 -2.28 -3.13
C THR A 382 -2.44 -1.87 -4.15
N THR A 383 -2.05 -1.17 -5.19
CA THR A 383 -2.84 -0.67 -6.32
C THR A 383 -3.69 0.55 -5.98
N VAL A 384 -4.54 0.50 -4.95
CA VAL A 384 -5.46 1.61 -4.63
C VAL A 384 -4.90 2.55 -3.58
N GLY A 385 -3.96 2.12 -2.73
CA GLY A 385 -3.31 2.97 -1.73
C GLY A 385 -2.30 3.96 -2.32
N ASN A 386 -2.51 4.38 -3.56
CA ASN A 386 -1.69 5.37 -4.26
C ASN A 386 -1.82 6.77 -3.63
N LEU A 387 -0.95 7.68 -4.02
CA LEU A 387 -0.90 9.02 -3.43
C LEU A 387 -2.24 9.78 -3.53
N PRO A 388 -2.97 9.81 -4.65
CA PRO A 388 -4.29 10.43 -4.71
C PRO A 388 -5.30 9.88 -3.69
N PHE A 389 -5.35 8.56 -3.50
CA PHE A 389 -6.22 7.94 -2.50
C PHE A 389 -5.81 8.29 -1.07
N ARG A 390 -4.51 8.31 -0.78
CA ARG A 390 -4.01 8.72 0.54
C ARG A 390 -4.36 10.17 0.85
N ARG A 391 -4.34 11.07 -0.15
CA ARG A 391 -4.81 12.46 -0.02
C ARG A 391 -6.29 12.52 0.36
N VAL A 392 -7.15 11.78 -0.34
CA VAL A 392 -8.58 11.68 0.03
C VAL A 392 -8.73 11.23 1.48
N CYS A 393 -8.01 10.20 1.92
CA CYS A 393 -8.08 9.75 3.31
C CYS A 393 -7.54 10.80 4.31
N LYS A 394 -6.55 11.60 3.91
CA LYS A 394 -6.06 12.74 4.72
C LYS A 394 -7.13 13.81 4.89
N ASP A 395 -7.86 14.16 3.83
CA ASP A 395 -8.95 15.13 3.89
C ASP A 395 -10.08 14.66 4.82
N PHE A 396 -10.29 13.34 4.94
CA PHE A 396 -11.20 12.73 5.92
C PHE A 396 -10.58 12.48 7.31
N GLY A 397 -9.35 12.92 7.54
CA GLY A 397 -8.76 12.93 8.87
C GLY A 397 -7.89 11.73 9.23
N ALA A 398 -7.37 10.96 8.28
CA ALA A 398 -6.32 9.98 8.56
C ALA A 398 -5.08 10.68 9.12
N ASP A 399 -4.58 10.23 10.28
CA ASP A 399 -3.43 10.84 10.94
C ASP A 399 -2.11 10.31 10.36
N VAL A 400 -2.04 9.00 10.13
CA VAL A 400 -0.85 8.30 9.61
C VAL A 400 -1.17 7.70 8.25
N THR A 401 -0.28 7.92 7.28
CA THR A 401 -0.33 7.28 5.97
C THR A 401 0.94 6.49 5.70
N CYS A 402 0.83 5.48 4.84
CA CYS A 402 1.96 4.68 4.42
C CYS A 402 1.88 4.38 2.92
N GLY A 403 3.00 4.55 2.22
CA GLY A 403 3.10 4.23 0.80
C GLY A 403 2.82 2.75 0.50
N GLU A 404 2.52 2.45 -0.76
CA GLU A 404 2.37 1.08 -1.22
C GLU A 404 3.67 0.28 -1.01
N MET A 405 3.54 -1.04 -0.84
CA MET A 405 4.68 -1.94 -0.62
C MET A 405 5.64 -1.93 -1.81
N ALA A 406 6.88 -1.45 -1.59
CA ALA A 406 7.95 -1.42 -2.59
C ALA A 406 8.95 -2.57 -2.39
N MET A 407 9.42 -3.17 -3.50
CA MET A 407 10.40 -4.25 -3.46
C MET A 407 11.81 -3.70 -3.35
N CYS A 408 12.54 -4.09 -2.30
CA CYS A 408 13.92 -3.62 -2.06
C CYS A 408 14.85 -3.84 -3.26
N THR A 409 14.75 -4.97 -3.94
CA THR A 409 15.55 -5.26 -5.14
C THR A 409 15.32 -4.26 -6.26
N ASN A 410 14.06 -3.95 -6.56
CA ASN A 410 13.69 -3.04 -7.63
C ASN A 410 14.07 -1.59 -7.32
N LEU A 411 13.99 -1.19 -6.04
CA LEU A 411 14.48 0.12 -5.59
C LEU A 411 15.98 0.26 -5.82
N LEU A 412 16.77 -0.76 -5.47
CA LEU A 412 18.23 -0.78 -5.67
C LEU A 412 18.63 -0.86 -7.14
N GLU A 413 17.78 -1.40 -8.00
CA GLU A 413 17.93 -1.39 -9.45
C GLU A 413 17.56 -0.03 -10.09
N GLY A 414 17.05 0.93 -9.30
CA GLY A 414 16.66 2.26 -9.80
C GLY A 414 15.43 2.22 -10.72
N GLN A 415 14.51 1.26 -10.50
CA GLN A 415 13.26 1.16 -11.25
C GLN A 415 12.34 2.33 -10.89
N ALA A 416 12.02 3.18 -11.85
CA ALA A 416 11.24 4.39 -11.64
C ALA A 416 9.80 4.08 -11.14
N SER A 417 9.20 2.97 -11.61
CA SER A 417 7.87 2.51 -11.15
C SER A 417 7.86 2.17 -9.67
N GLU A 418 8.92 1.55 -9.16
CA GLU A 418 9.03 1.19 -7.75
C GLU A 418 9.28 2.42 -6.87
N TRP A 419 10.13 3.34 -7.33
CA TRP A 419 10.37 4.61 -6.66
C TRP A 419 9.12 5.50 -6.60
N ALA A 420 8.23 5.41 -7.59
CA ALA A 420 6.96 6.14 -7.59
C ALA A 420 6.07 5.79 -6.39
N LEU A 421 6.21 4.57 -5.80
CA LEU A 421 5.47 4.15 -4.60
C LEU A 421 5.93 4.87 -3.33
N LEU A 422 7.10 5.51 -3.34
CA LEU A 422 7.68 6.23 -2.20
C LEU A 422 7.25 7.71 -2.15
N ARG A 423 6.54 8.21 -3.17
CA ARG A 423 6.13 9.62 -3.24
C ARG A 423 5.26 9.99 -2.06
N ARG A 424 5.48 11.20 -1.53
CA ARG A 424 4.76 11.83 -0.43
C ARG A 424 4.18 13.14 -0.89
N HIS A 425 2.94 13.43 -0.53
CA HIS A 425 2.35 14.75 -0.66
C HIS A 425 2.54 15.56 0.62
N LYS A 426 2.64 16.90 0.52
CA LYS A 426 2.84 17.79 1.69
C LYS A 426 1.74 17.71 2.75
N SER A 427 0.52 17.24 2.41
CA SER A 427 -0.56 17.02 3.38
C SER A 427 -0.37 15.78 4.24
N GLU A 428 0.61 14.94 3.96
CA GLU A 428 0.88 13.72 4.73
C GLU A 428 1.86 14.06 5.88
N ASP A 429 1.31 14.54 7.02
CA ASP A 429 2.09 15.02 8.17
C ASP A 429 2.95 13.93 8.78
N LEU A 430 2.38 12.72 8.95
CA LEU A 430 3.05 11.51 9.43
C LEU A 430 3.00 10.44 8.34
N PHE A 431 4.12 10.28 7.63
CA PHE A 431 4.20 9.42 6.46
C PHE A 431 5.30 8.36 6.60
N GLY A 432 4.93 7.11 6.31
CA GLY A 432 5.86 5.99 6.22
C GLY A 432 6.00 5.44 4.81
N VAL A 433 7.12 4.75 4.60
CA VAL A 433 7.38 3.97 3.39
C VAL A 433 7.40 2.50 3.75
N GLN A 434 6.60 1.67 3.06
CA GLN A 434 6.64 0.22 3.28
C GLN A 434 7.52 -0.47 2.23
N ILE A 435 8.45 -1.29 2.71
CA ILE A 435 9.35 -2.07 1.87
C ILE A 435 9.20 -3.57 2.10
N CYS A 436 9.60 -4.36 1.11
CA CYS A 436 9.59 -5.81 1.19
C CYS A 436 10.88 -6.41 0.63
N GLY A 437 11.53 -7.26 1.42
CA GLY A 437 12.76 -7.94 1.03
C GLY A 437 12.93 -9.24 1.81
N ALA A 438 13.75 -10.16 1.26
CA ALA A 438 13.97 -11.48 1.84
C ALA A 438 15.29 -11.60 2.60
N TYR A 439 16.27 -10.75 2.30
CA TYR A 439 17.64 -10.88 2.78
C TYR A 439 18.13 -9.61 3.47
N PRO A 440 18.93 -9.75 4.54
CA PRO A 440 19.40 -8.63 5.35
C PRO A 440 20.19 -7.59 4.57
N ASP A 441 21.08 -8.01 3.66
CA ASP A 441 21.90 -7.13 2.83
C ASP A 441 21.07 -6.26 1.89
N THR A 442 20.11 -6.86 1.20
CA THR A 442 19.21 -6.15 0.29
C THR A 442 18.31 -5.17 1.04
N VAL A 443 17.77 -5.58 2.20
CA VAL A 443 16.90 -4.71 3.02
C VAL A 443 17.71 -3.57 3.64
N ALA A 444 18.87 -3.84 4.21
CA ALA A 444 19.73 -2.83 4.82
C ALA A 444 20.11 -1.73 3.81
N ARG A 445 20.57 -2.11 2.62
CA ARG A 445 20.93 -1.15 1.56
C ARG A 445 19.74 -0.34 1.05
N ALA A 446 18.57 -0.98 0.88
CA ALA A 446 17.35 -0.26 0.52
C ALA A 446 16.92 0.74 1.60
N VAL A 447 17.01 0.34 2.87
CA VAL A 447 16.73 1.20 4.03
C VAL A 447 17.66 2.39 4.07
N GLU A 448 18.97 2.18 3.97
CA GLU A 448 19.97 3.26 3.95
C GLU A 448 19.73 4.23 2.79
N LEU A 449 19.42 3.71 1.60
CA LEU A 449 19.12 4.51 0.42
C LEU A 449 17.86 5.38 0.61
N ILE A 450 16.78 4.79 1.13
CA ILE A 450 15.53 5.50 1.39
C ILE A 450 15.74 6.56 2.49
N ASP A 451 16.47 6.22 3.55
CA ASP A 451 16.76 7.13 4.66
C ASP A 451 17.55 8.37 4.22
N GLN A 452 18.43 8.22 3.22
CA GLN A 452 19.23 9.30 2.64
C GLN A 452 18.48 10.14 1.60
N GLU A 453 17.68 9.52 0.76
CA GLU A 453 17.11 10.17 -0.42
C GLU A 453 15.66 10.63 -0.25
N CYS A 454 14.93 10.14 0.77
CA CYS A 454 13.51 10.39 0.94
C CYS A 454 13.17 11.19 2.20
N SER A 455 12.16 12.03 2.11
CA SER A 455 11.51 12.68 3.24
C SER A 455 10.40 11.79 3.78
N LEU A 456 10.60 11.19 4.96
CA LEU A 456 9.66 10.28 5.60
C LEU A 456 9.87 10.32 7.12
N ASP A 457 8.89 9.77 7.85
CA ASP A 457 8.93 9.73 9.31
C ASP A 457 9.34 8.34 9.82
N PHE A 458 8.99 7.26 9.11
CA PHE A 458 9.37 5.88 9.45
C PHE A 458 9.45 4.97 8.22
N ILE A 459 10.13 3.83 8.38
CA ILE A 459 10.17 2.77 7.36
C ILE A 459 9.50 1.52 7.95
N ASP A 460 8.50 1.00 7.26
CA ASP A 460 7.78 -0.21 7.64
C ASP A 460 8.26 -1.41 6.82
N ILE A 461 8.57 -2.53 7.50
CA ILE A 461 8.99 -3.75 6.83
C ILE A 461 7.81 -4.70 6.71
N ASN A 462 7.41 -5.01 5.48
CA ASN A 462 6.35 -5.97 5.21
C ASN A 462 6.84 -7.42 5.43
N MET A 463 6.31 -8.05 6.47
CA MET A 463 6.53 -9.46 6.80
C MET A 463 5.20 -10.24 6.85
N GLY A 464 4.16 -9.71 6.18
CA GLY A 464 2.81 -10.27 6.18
C GLY A 464 2.20 -10.48 4.79
N CYS A 465 2.82 -10.03 3.70
CA CYS A 465 2.28 -10.20 2.34
C CYS A 465 2.08 -11.68 1.99
N PRO A 466 0.87 -12.10 1.60
CA PRO A 466 0.56 -13.51 1.32
C PRO A 466 0.82 -13.93 -0.13
N ILE A 467 1.08 -12.97 -1.04
CA ILE A 467 1.15 -13.18 -2.50
C ILE A 467 2.31 -14.12 -2.85
N ASP A 468 2.05 -15.12 -3.68
CA ASP A 468 3.03 -16.16 -4.03
C ASP A 468 4.31 -15.60 -4.67
N LEU A 469 4.21 -14.59 -5.53
CA LEU A 469 5.36 -13.91 -6.12
C LEU A 469 6.33 -13.33 -5.06
N VAL A 470 5.82 -12.89 -3.91
CA VAL A 470 6.60 -12.37 -2.80
C VAL A 470 7.11 -13.51 -1.92
N VAL A 471 6.22 -14.43 -1.58
CA VAL A 471 6.51 -15.57 -0.69
C VAL A 471 7.54 -16.52 -1.30
N ASN A 472 7.44 -16.81 -2.61
CA ASN A 472 8.39 -17.66 -3.33
C ASN A 472 9.82 -17.06 -3.38
N LYS A 473 9.94 -15.73 -3.28
CA LYS A 473 11.24 -15.05 -3.09
C LYS A 473 11.75 -15.11 -1.65
N GLY A 474 10.98 -15.71 -0.72
CA GLY A 474 11.31 -15.81 0.70
C GLY A 474 11.05 -14.55 1.51
N ALA A 475 10.30 -13.58 0.95
CA ALA A 475 9.92 -12.31 1.55
C ALA A 475 8.48 -12.34 2.09
N GLY A 476 8.02 -11.22 2.65
CA GLY A 476 6.68 -11.10 3.19
C GLY A 476 6.40 -12.14 4.27
N SER A 477 5.24 -12.82 4.21
CA SER A 477 4.85 -13.81 5.23
C SER A 477 5.74 -15.04 5.32
N ALA A 478 6.59 -15.32 4.32
CA ALA A 478 7.58 -16.39 4.37
C ALA A 478 8.61 -16.18 5.49
N LEU A 479 8.86 -14.94 5.91
CA LEU A 479 9.79 -14.62 7.00
C LEU A 479 9.29 -15.12 8.35
N LEU A 480 7.98 -15.25 8.57
CA LEU A 480 7.40 -15.83 9.79
C LEU A 480 7.84 -17.29 10.01
N THR A 481 8.20 -18.02 8.95
CA THR A 481 8.73 -19.40 9.05
C THR A 481 10.24 -19.44 9.29
N LYS A 482 10.94 -18.29 9.28
CA LYS A 482 12.40 -18.18 9.35
C LYS A 482 12.84 -17.12 10.36
N PRO A 483 12.64 -17.34 11.68
CA PRO A 483 12.88 -16.32 12.72
C PRO A 483 14.30 -15.75 12.72
N LEU A 484 15.32 -16.56 12.49
CA LEU A 484 16.70 -16.08 12.43
C LEU A 484 16.91 -15.10 11.25
N ARG A 485 16.31 -15.38 10.09
CA ARG A 485 16.37 -14.46 8.95
C ARG A 485 15.61 -13.18 9.23
N MET A 486 14.42 -13.30 9.84
CA MET A 486 13.60 -12.18 10.28
C MET A 486 14.38 -11.28 11.25
N LYS A 487 15.04 -11.86 12.26
CA LYS A 487 15.97 -11.17 13.17
C LYS A 487 17.02 -10.37 12.41
N ASN A 488 17.78 -11.04 11.55
CA ASN A 488 18.87 -10.41 10.82
C ASN A 488 18.38 -9.28 9.90
N VAL A 489 17.19 -9.42 9.28
CA VAL A 489 16.57 -8.38 8.46
C VAL A 489 16.22 -7.16 9.31
N ILE A 490 15.58 -7.35 10.47
CA ILE A 490 15.16 -6.24 11.34
C ILE A 490 16.40 -5.54 11.92
N GLN A 491 17.36 -6.30 12.46
CA GLN A 491 18.58 -5.73 13.06
C GLN A 491 19.42 -4.98 12.03
N ALA A 492 19.59 -5.53 10.81
CA ALA A 492 20.31 -4.86 9.74
C ALA A 492 19.60 -3.56 9.29
N ALA A 493 18.27 -3.59 9.17
CA ALA A 493 17.49 -2.40 8.86
C ALA A 493 17.63 -1.31 9.94
N CYS A 494 17.45 -1.68 11.22
CA CYS A 494 17.58 -0.76 12.35
C CYS A 494 18.98 -0.14 12.47
N ALA A 495 20.02 -0.89 12.14
CA ALA A 495 21.40 -0.38 12.18
C ALA A 495 21.74 0.51 10.96
N SER A 496 20.97 0.41 9.87
CA SER A 496 21.23 1.14 8.61
C SER A 496 20.45 2.44 8.48
N ALA A 497 19.41 2.69 9.31
CA ALA A 497 18.59 3.89 9.27
C ALA A 497 18.72 4.73 10.53
N GLU A 498 18.48 6.03 10.40
CA GLU A 498 18.28 6.95 11.52
C GLU A 498 16.81 7.02 11.94
N ARG A 499 15.91 6.78 11.00
CA ARG A 499 14.47 6.80 11.25
C ARG A 499 13.98 5.50 11.90
N PRO A 500 12.87 5.55 12.65
CA PRO A 500 12.26 4.37 13.25
C PRO A 500 11.91 3.31 12.21
N ILE A 501 12.19 2.05 12.54
CA ILE A 501 11.79 0.88 11.76
C ILE A 501 10.57 0.25 12.43
N THR A 502 9.48 0.09 11.68
CA THR A 502 8.30 -0.65 12.11
C THR A 502 8.17 -1.96 11.32
N VAL A 503 7.41 -2.88 11.84
CA VAL A 503 7.25 -4.21 11.24
C VAL A 503 5.77 -4.55 11.13
N LYS A 504 5.33 -5.08 9.99
CA LYS A 504 3.95 -5.54 9.81
C LYS A 504 3.89 -7.04 9.51
N VAL A 505 3.18 -7.78 10.36
CA VAL A 505 3.05 -9.25 10.31
C VAL A 505 1.61 -9.72 10.18
N ARG A 506 1.43 -11.02 10.01
CA ARG A 506 0.19 -11.78 10.21
C ARG A 506 0.31 -12.65 11.45
N THR A 507 -0.82 -13.25 11.91
CA THR A 507 -0.83 -14.15 13.07
C THR A 507 0.11 -15.34 12.90
N GLY A 508 0.18 -15.88 11.68
CA GLY A 508 1.04 -17.01 11.32
C GLY A 508 1.08 -17.25 9.82
N TYR A 509 1.84 -18.26 9.39
CA TYR A 509 1.94 -18.69 8.01
C TYR A 509 0.84 -19.69 7.63
N VAL A 510 0.60 -20.69 8.50
CA VAL A 510 -0.40 -21.75 8.33
C VAL A 510 -1.61 -21.43 9.20
N GLU A 511 -2.81 -21.68 8.69
CA GLU A 511 -4.04 -21.52 9.47
C GLU A 511 -4.03 -22.43 10.70
N GLY A 512 -4.49 -21.91 11.84
CA GLY A 512 -4.47 -22.61 13.14
C GLY A 512 -3.08 -22.72 13.79
N ARG A 513 -2.03 -22.20 13.16
CA ARG A 513 -0.66 -22.18 13.72
C ARG A 513 -0.18 -20.73 13.86
N ASN A 514 -0.70 -20.07 14.87
CA ASN A 514 -0.28 -18.71 15.21
C ASN A 514 1.17 -18.71 15.72
N ARG A 515 1.91 -17.63 15.44
CA ARG A 515 3.32 -17.50 15.79
C ARG A 515 3.73 -16.08 16.18
N ALA A 516 2.95 -15.07 15.85
CA ALA A 516 3.31 -13.68 16.11
C ALA A 516 3.57 -13.43 17.61
N ASP A 517 2.74 -14.03 18.48
CA ASP A 517 2.83 -13.90 19.95
C ASP A 517 4.19 -14.32 20.51
N SER A 518 4.79 -15.37 19.96
CA SER A 518 6.12 -15.84 20.38
C SER A 518 7.29 -14.99 19.87
N LEU A 519 7.04 -14.07 18.94
CA LEU A 519 8.05 -13.23 18.30
C LEU A 519 8.05 -11.78 18.81
N ILE A 520 7.01 -11.35 19.56
CA ILE A 520 6.80 -9.93 19.89
C ILE A 520 7.96 -9.35 20.69
N SER A 521 8.32 -9.97 21.82
CA SER A 521 9.42 -9.51 22.66
C SER A 521 10.74 -9.51 21.89
N GLN A 522 10.95 -10.54 21.05
CA GLN A 522 12.13 -10.63 20.21
C GLN A 522 12.17 -9.51 19.14
N ILE A 523 11.04 -9.19 18.48
CA ILE A 523 10.97 -8.10 17.49
C ILE A 523 11.33 -6.76 18.14
N TYR A 524 10.87 -6.52 19.37
CA TYR A 524 11.26 -5.37 20.16
C TYR A 524 12.77 -5.36 20.45
N GLU A 525 13.31 -6.47 20.94
CA GLU A 525 14.75 -6.63 21.22
C GLU A 525 15.63 -6.47 19.96
N TRP A 526 15.11 -6.83 18.79
CA TRP A 526 15.82 -6.63 17.51
C TRP A 526 15.80 -5.17 17.04
N GLY A 527 15.09 -4.29 17.75
CA GLY A 527 15.14 -2.84 17.57
C GLY A 527 13.96 -2.23 16.80
N ALA A 528 12.89 -2.99 16.52
CA ALA A 528 11.69 -2.43 15.94
C ALA A 528 11.01 -1.45 16.91
N SER A 529 10.51 -0.32 16.38
CA SER A 529 9.85 0.72 17.15
C SER A 529 8.35 0.48 17.37
N ALA A 530 7.72 -0.25 16.46
CA ALA A 530 6.32 -0.66 16.56
C ALA A 530 6.07 -1.93 15.74
N LEU A 531 5.00 -2.63 16.07
CA LEU A 531 4.55 -3.84 15.38
C LEU A 531 3.07 -3.74 15.01
N THR A 532 2.74 -3.99 13.76
CA THR A 532 1.35 -4.15 13.31
C THR A 532 1.01 -5.61 13.08
N ILE A 533 -0.06 -6.10 13.69
CA ILE A 533 -0.51 -7.49 13.56
C ILE A 533 -1.83 -7.56 12.82
N HIS A 534 -1.84 -8.18 11.65
CA HIS A 534 -3.08 -8.51 10.96
C HIS A 534 -3.66 -9.81 11.53
N GLY A 535 -4.88 -9.74 12.09
CA GLY A 535 -5.57 -10.84 12.76
C GLY A 535 -5.98 -12.01 11.85
N ARG A 536 -5.15 -12.34 10.84
CA ARG A 536 -5.33 -13.50 9.95
C ARG A 536 -3.99 -14.13 9.63
N SER A 537 -3.97 -15.46 9.44
CA SER A 537 -2.81 -16.15 8.88
C SER A 537 -2.63 -15.85 7.39
N ARG A 538 -1.49 -16.28 6.80
CA ARG A 538 -1.28 -16.17 5.34
C ARG A 538 -2.38 -16.88 4.54
N GLN A 539 -2.79 -18.06 4.98
CA GLN A 539 -3.74 -18.90 4.25
C GLN A 539 -5.20 -18.46 4.41
N GLN A 540 -5.52 -17.77 5.51
CA GLN A 540 -6.88 -17.29 5.75
C GLN A 540 -7.34 -16.27 4.72
N ARG A 541 -8.53 -16.53 4.13
CA ARG A 541 -9.21 -15.61 3.23
C ARG A 541 -9.97 -14.54 4.01
N TYR A 542 -10.32 -13.46 3.34
CA TYR A 542 -11.08 -12.34 3.93
C TYR A 542 -12.55 -12.67 4.26
N SER A 543 -13.08 -13.80 3.82
CA SER A 543 -14.39 -14.30 4.24
C SER A 543 -14.42 -14.70 5.71
N LYS A 544 -13.27 -15.10 6.29
CA LYS A 544 -13.14 -15.33 7.73
C LYS A 544 -12.86 -14.03 8.46
N ALA A 545 -13.40 -13.85 9.67
CA ALA A 545 -13.12 -12.69 10.49
C ALA A 545 -11.65 -12.61 10.93
N ALA A 546 -11.16 -11.41 11.22
CA ALA A 546 -9.88 -11.21 11.86
C ALA A 546 -9.97 -11.67 13.33
N ASP A 547 -8.95 -12.37 13.79
CA ASP A 547 -8.82 -12.87 15.15
C ASP A 547 -8.28 -11.76 16.07
N TRP A 548 -9.20 -11.01 16.66
CA TRP A 548 -8.87 -9.92 17.59
C TRP A 548 -8.50 -10.41 18.97
N ASP A 549 -9.02 -11.56 19.41
CA ASP A 549 -8.66 -12.17 20.70
C ASP A 549 -7.17 -12.57 20.68
N TYR A 550 -6.71 -13.08 19.54
CA TYR A 550 -5.30 -13.33 19.36
C TYR A 550 -4.44 -12.05 19.29
N ILE A 551 -4.96 -10.96 18.68
CA ILE A 551 -4.27 -9.66 18.72
C ILE A 551 -4.12 -9.20 20.17
N ASN A 552 -5.18 -9.28 20.97
CA ASN A 552 -5.16 -8.90 22.37
C ASN A 552 -4.17 -9.74 23.19
N THR A 553 -4.12 -11.06 22.94
CA THR A 553 -3.09 -11.95 23.49
C THR A 553 -1.68 -11.52 23.10
N CYS A 554 -1.50 -11.03 21.89
CA CYS A 554 -0.22 -10.50 21.42
C CYS A 554 0.14 -9.21 22.17
N VAL A 555 -0.80 -8.28 22.32
CA VAL A 555 -0.60 -7.01 23.03
C VAL A 555 -0.18 -7.27 24.48
N SER A 556 -0.87 -8.18 25.19
CA SER A 556 -0.55 -8.51 26.59
C SER A 556 0.85 -9.13 26.80
N LYS A 557 1.45 -9.72 25.74
CA LYS A 557 2.81 -10.25 25.75
C LYS A 557 3.87 -9.24 25.36
N ALA A 558 3.47 -8.06 24.90
CA ALA A 558 4.39 -7.02 24.47
C ALA A 558 5.00 -6.28 25.66
N PRO A 559 6.26 -5.84 25.60
CA PRO A 559 6.80 -4.89 26.58
C PRO A 559 5.95 -3.62 26.60
N SER A 560 5.69 -3.04 27.77
CA SER A 560 4.82 -1.86 27.95
C SER A 560 5.25 -0.62 27.12
N THR A 561 6.52 -0.55 26.79
CA THR A 561 7.11 0.52 25.93
C THR A 561 6.96 0.24 24.44
N PHE A 562 6.55 -0.98 24.04
CA PHE A 562 6.47 -1.39 22.65
C PHE A 562 5.06 -1.17 22.09
N GLN A 563 4.92 -0.35 21.06
CA GLN A 563 3.65 -0.04 20.45
C GLN A 563 3.19 -1.18 19.54
N VAL A 564 2.04 -1.78 19.85
CA VAL A 564 1.40 -2.82 19.04
C VAL A 564 0.11 -2.28 18.45
N LEU A 565 -0.04 -2.41 17.13
CA LEU A 565 -1.20 -1.98 16.37
C LEU A 565 -1.96 -3.21 15.86
N GLY A 566 -3.29 -3.20 16.03
CA GLY A 566 -4.17 -4.21 15.46
C GLY A 566 -4.56 -3.88 14.02
N ASN A 567 -4.79 -4.90 13.19
CA ASN A 567 -5.27 -4.71 11.82
C ASN A 567 -6.25 -5.83 11.44
N GLY A 568 -7.36 -5.44 10.88
CA GLY A 568 -8.40 -6.34 10.35
C GLY A 568 -9.81 -5.90 10.71
N ASP A 569 -10.69 -5.87 9.73
CA ASP A 569 -12.15 -5.73 9.83
C ASP A 569 -12.68 -4.51 10.61
N VAL A 570 -11.92 -3.42 10.66
CA VAL A 570 -12.39 -2.12 11.15
C VAL A 570 -13.18 -1.45 10.04
N PHE A 571 -14.49 -1.29 10.24
CA PHE A 571 -15.41 -0.71 9.24
C PHE A 571 -16.37 0.34 9.80
N SER A 572 -16.42 0.50 11.12
CA SER A 572 -17.23 1.48 11.81
C SER A 572 -16.48 2.07 13.01
N TYR A 573 -16.95 3.21 13.53
CA TYR A 573 -16.43 3.74 14.79
C TYR A 573 -16.72 2.79 15.96
N THR A 574 -17.81 2.02 15.89
CA THR A 574 -18.15 1.02 16.89
C THR A 574 -17.18 -0.16 16.91
N ASP A 575 -16.68 -0.61 15.72
CA ASP A 575 -15.60 -1.61 15.66
C ASP A 575 -14.31 -1.05 16.29
N TRP A 576 -13.97 0.21 15.97
CA TRP A 576 -12.81 0.90 16.54
C TRP A 576 -12.90 0.95 18.07
N ASN A 577 -14.01 1.45 18.61
CA ASN A 577 -14.22 1.57 20.04
C ASN A 577 -14.21 0.23 20.77
N LYS A 578 -14.84 -0.79 20.15
CA LYS A 578 -14.85 -2.15 20.68
C LYS A 578 -13.43 -2.69 20.85
N HIS A 579 -12.56 -2.53 19.86
CA HIS A 579 -11.19 -3.03 19.93
C HIS A 579 -10.37 -2.35 21.03
N PHE A 580 -10.58 -1.06 21.28
CA PHE A 580 -9.94 -0.37 22.40
C PHE A 580 -10.56 -0.72 23.75
N SER A 581 -11.86 -0.98 23.81
CA SER A 581 -12.52 -1.46 25.02
C SER A 581 -12.04 -2.87 25.40
N ASP A 582 -11.93 -3.76 24.40
CA ASP A 582 -11.49 -5.14 24.60
C ASP A 582 -9.98 -5.24 24.91
N CYS A 583 -9.18 -4.27 24.48
CA CYS A 583 -7.73 -4.22 24.67
C CYS A 583 -7.23 -2.79 24.91
N PRO A 584 -7.27 -2.27 26.16
CA PRO A 584 -6.88 -0.90 26.49
C PRO A 584 -5.38 -0.58 26.20
N GLU A 585 -4.52 -1.60 26.23
CA GLU A 585 -3.08 -1.44 25.95
C GLU A 585 -2.77 -1.39 24.45
N LEU A 586 -3.77 -1.60 23.59
CA LEU A 586 -3.61 -1.48 22.14
C LEU A 586 -3.20 -0.05 21.76
N SER A 587 -2.12 0.10 21.02
CA SER A 587 -1.66 1.44 20.67
C SER A 587 -2.54 2.10 19.61
N SER A 588 -2.96 1.37 18.59
CA SER A 588 -3.87 1.85 17.55
C SER A 588 -4.42 0.70 16.70
N CYS A 589 -5.40 1.03 15.84
CA CYS A 589 -5.88 0.15 14.78
C CYS A 589 -5.46 0.68 13.42
N MET A 590 -4.93 -0.21 12.56
CA MET A 590 -4.63 0.09 11.17
C MET A 590 -5.84 -0.21 10.28
N ILE A 591 -6.37 0.80 9.59
CA ILE A 591 -7.57 0.73 8.76
C ILE A 591 -7.17 0.40 7.31
N ALA A 592 -7.72 -0.65 6.74
CA ALA A 592 -7.40 -1.12 5.40
C ALA A 592 -8.63 -1.06 4.47
N ARG A 593 -9.32 -2.18 4.27
CA ARG A 593 -10.48 -2.28 3.38
C ARG A 593 -11.64 -1.36 3.79
N GLY A 594 -11.76 -1.05 5.09
CA GLY A 594 -12.74 -0.07 5.56
C GLY A 594 -12.59 1.26 4.84
N ALA A 595 -11.36 1.79 4.73
CA ALA A 595 -11.09 3.01 4.00
C ALA A 595 -11.31 2.89 2.49
N LEU A 596 -11.04 1.71 1.88
CA LEU A 596 -11.32 1.49 0.45
C LEU A 596 -12.82 1.55 0.13
N VAL A 597 -13.66 1.06 1.04
CA VAL A 597 -15.12 1.04 0.85
C VAL A 597 -15.72 2.41 1.20
N LYS A 598 -15.25 3.04 2.29
CA LYS A 598 -15.71 4.36 2.76
C LYS A 598 -14.56 5.18 3.37
N PRO A 599 -13.90 6.04 2.59
CA PRO A 599 -12.79 6.85 3.11
C PRO A 599 -13.20 7.81 4.22
N TRP A 600 -14.45 8.23 4.30
CA TRP A 600 -15.01 9.03 5.41
C TRP A 600 -15.10 8.28 6.75
N LEU A 601 -14.69 7.00 6.80
CA LEU A 601 -14.59 6.22 8.04
C LEU A 601 -13.70 6.92 9.09
N PHE A 602 -12.67 7.62 8.66
CA PHE A 602 -11.80 8.39 9.57
C PHE A 602 -12.58 9.52 10.26
N THR A 603 -13.45 10.21 9.54
CA THR A 603 -14.36 11.23 10.09
C THR A 603 -15.40 10.59 11.03
N GLU A 604 -16.02 9.47 10.64
CA GLU A 604 -16.97 8.75 11.50
C GLU A 604 -16.36 8.36 12.84
N ILE A 605 -15.10 7.90 12.84
CA ILE A 605 -14.40 7.55 14.09
C ILE A 605 -14.13 8.79 14.94
N LYS A 606 -13.71 9.91 14.36
CA LYS A 606 -13.46 11.16 15.08
C LYS A 606 -14.73 11.77 15.65
N GLU A 607 -15.82 11.71 14.89
CA GLU A 607 -17.11 12.30 15.28
C GLU A 607 -18.02 11.34 16.04
N GLN A 608 -17.63 10.06 16.19
CA GLN A 608 -18.38 9.02 16.90
C GLN A 608 -19.83 8.87 16.39
N ARG A 609 -20.03 8.91 15.08
CA ARG A 609 -21.33 8.78 14.42
C ARG A 609 -21.25 7.95 13.15
N HIS A 610 -22.37 7.36 12.75
CA HIS A 610 -22.55 6.81 11.41
C HIS A 610 -23.00 7.93 10.47
N TRP A 611 -22.27 8.10 9.36
CA TRP A 611 -22.62 9.10 8.37
C TRP A 611 -23.41 8.46 7.24
N ASP A 612 -24.71 8.82 7.14
CA ASP A 612 -25.55 8.44 6.00
C ASP A 612 -25.27 9.38 4.80
N ILE A 613 -24.08 9.23 4.27
CA ILE A 613 -23.57 10.07 3.18
C ILE A 613 -24.42 9.89 1.92
N SER A 614 -24.76 10.99 1.26
CA SER A 614 -25.52 11.00 0.01
C SER A 614 -24.68 10.53 -1.18
N SER A 615 -25.36 10.11 -2.25
CA SER A 615 -24.71 9.79 -3.52
C SER A 615 -24.00 11.00 -4.16
N GLY A 616 -24.52 12.22 -3.94
CA GLY A 616 -23.88 13.47 -4.39
C GLY A 616 -22.54 13.68 -3.70
N GLU A 617 -22.51 13.65 -2.37
CA GLU A 617 -21.27 13.77 -1.58
C GLU A 617 -20.25 12.67 -1.95
N ARG A 618 -20.71 11.43 -2.20
CA ARG A 618 -19.86 10.34 -2.69
C ARG A 618 -19.26 10.65 -4.06
N LEU A 619 -20.04 11.28 -4.96
CA LEU A 619 -19.56 11.71 -6.27
C LEU A 619 -18.52 12.83 -6.14
N ASP A 620 -18.68 13.73 -5.18
CA ASP A 620 -17.70 14.80 -4.91
C ASP A 620 -16.38 14.23 -4.41
N ILE A 621 -16.40 13.20 -3.55
CA ILE A 621 -15.21 12.47 -3.16
C ILE A 621 -14.49 11.85 -4.37
N LEU A 622 -15.24 11.30 -5.32
CA LEU A 622 -14.65 10.76 -6.56
C LEU A 622 -14.09 11.88 -7.46
N ARG A 623 -14.70 13.07 -7.48
CA ARG A 623 -14.17 14.27 -8.17
C ARG A 623 -12.84 14.72 -7.55
N ASP A 624 -12.76 14.76 -6.23
CA ASP A 624 -11.50 15.09 -5.53
C ASP A 624 -10.40 14.07 -5.82
N TYR A 625 -10.74 12.78 -5.82
CA TYR A 625 -9.79 11.75 -6.23
C TYR A 625 -9.30 11.94 -7.66
N VAL A 626 -10.20 12.24 -8.60
CA VAL A 626 -9.85 12.50 -10.00
C VAL A 626 -8.94 13.72 -10.11
N ARG A 627 -9.26 14.81 -9.42
CA ARG A 627 -8.43 16.02 -9.36
C ARG A 627 -7.02 15.69 -8.86
N PHE A 628 -6.90 14.99 -7.74
CA PHE A 628 -5.61 14.54 -7.20
C PHE A 628 -4.87 13.60 -8.13
N GLY A 629 -5.59 12.73 -8.84
CA GLY A 629 -5.02 11.84 -9.84
C GLY A 629 -4.44 12.60 -11.04
N LEU A 630 -5.16 13.59 -11.54
CA LEU A 630 -4.71 14.43 -12.65
C LEU A 630 -3.52 15.32 -12.25
N GLU A 631 -3.45 15.78 -11.00
CA GLU A 631 -2.26 16.46 -10.46
C GLU A 631 -1.05 15.51 -10.41
N HIS A 632 -1.26 14.27 -9.98
CA HIS A 632 -0.20 13.28 -9.76
C HIS A 632 0.30 12.61 -11.05
N TRP A 633 -0.62 12.15 -11.91
CA TRP A 633 -0.27 11.41 -13.15
C TRP A 633 -0.28 12.29 -14.39
N GLY A 634 -0.87 13.47 -14.32
CA GLY A 634 -0.95 14.43 -15.40
C GLY A 634 -2.35 14.70 -15.91
N SER A 635 -2.51 15.87 -16.54
CA SER A 635 -3.76 16.33 -17.16
C SER A 635 -3.82 16.12 -18.68
N ASP A 636 -2.79 15.49 -19.28
CA ASP A 636 -2.81 15.05 -20.67
C ASP A 636 -3.62 13.75 -20.84
N SER A 637 -3.77 13.28 -22.07
CA SER A 637 -4.53 12.05 -22.38
C SER A 637 -4.02 10.84 -21.59
N LYS A 638 -2.71 10.71 -21.42
CA LYS A 638 -2.12 9.59 -20.68
C LYS A 638 -2.40 9.69 -19.18
N GLY A 639 -2.30 10.88 -18.59
CA GLY A 639 -2.64 11.11 -17.19
C GLY A 639 -4.12 10.83 -16.92
N VAL A 640 -5.01 11.26 -17.83
CA VAL A 640 -6.45 10.96 -17.77
C VAL A 640 -6.71 9.45 -17.81
N GLU A 641 -6.10 8.71 -18.72
CA GLU A 641 -6.22 7.25 -18.81
C GLU A 641 -5.70 6.57 -17.54
N THR A 642 -4.58 7.02 -16.99
CA THR A 642 -4.00 6.48 -15.76
C THR A 642 -4.92 6.76 -14.55
N THR A 643 -5.43 7.99 -14.45
CA THR A 643 -6.40 8.37 -13.40
C THR A 643 -7.67 7.52 -13.49
N ARG A 644 -8.21 7.34 -14.70
CA ARG A 644 -9.37 6.48 -14.96
C ARG A 644 -9.12 5.03 -14.54
N PHE A 645 -7.98 4.48 -14.91
CA PHE A 645 -7.61 3.11 -14.54
C PHE A 645 -7.63 2.90 -13.02
N PHE A 646 -7.00 3.79 -12.26
CA PHE A 646 -6.97 3.67 -10.80
C PHE A 646 -8.31 4.02 -10.15
N LEU A 647 -9.08 4.95 -10.72
CA LEU A 647 -10.47 5.21 -10.29
C LEU A 647 -11.33 3.95 -10.42
N LEU A 648 -11.27 3.27 -11.56
CA LEU A 648 -12.00 2.01 -11.79
C LEU A 648 -11.55 0.90 -10.82
N GLN A 649 -10.25 0.80 -10.51
CA GLN A 649 -9.77 -0.11 -9.46
C GLN A 649 -10.40 0.22 -8.11
N TRP A 650 -10.56 1.50 -7.76
CA TRP A 650 -11.17 1.89 -6.50
C TRP A 650 -12.68 1.67 -6.48
N LEU A 651 -13.39 1.96 -7.57
CA LEU A 651 -14.84 1.71 -7.69
C LEU A 651 -15.19 0.24 -7.46
N SER A 652 -14.29 -0.69 -7.78
CA SER A 652 -14.46 -2.12 -7.49
C SER A 652 -14.50 -2.45 -5.99
N TYR A 653 -14.30 -1.48 -5.12
CA TYR A 653 -14.47 -1.60 -3.66
C TYR A 653 -15.66 -0.78 -3.15
N THR A 654 -15.87 0.44 -3.67
CA THR A 654 -16.85 1.40 -3.14
C THR A 654 -18.30 0.92 -3.31
N PHE A 655 -18.61 0.07 -4.30
CA PHE A 655 -19.94 -0.49 -4.51
C PHE A 655 -20.42 -1.34 -3.32
N ARG A 656 -19.51 -1.81 -2.47
CA ARG A 656 -19.82 -2.62 -1.29
C ARG A 656 -20.42 -1.81 -0.13
N TYR A 657 -20.34 -0.48 -0.19
CA TYR A 657 -20.98 0.38 0.79
C TYR A 657 -22.49 0.44 0.55
N ILE A 658 -23.25 0.21 1.61
CA ILE A 658 -24.69 0.38 1.62
C ILE A 658 -24.99 1.62 2.48
N PRO A 659 -25.74 2.62 1.97
CA PRO A 659 -26.12 3.78 2.75
C PRO A 659 -26.81 3.37 4.05
N VAL A 660 -26.48 4.04 5.16
CA VAL A 660 -26.95 3.71 6.50
C VAL A 660 -28.48 3.70 6.56
N GLY A 661 -29.12 4.68 5.88
CA GLY A 661 -30.57 4.80 5.83
C GLY A 661 -31.30 3.63 5.17
N LEU A 662 -30.60 2.77 4.40
CA LEU A 662 -31.16 1.61 3.70
C LEU A 662 -31.04 0.32 4.51
N LEU A 663 -30.33 0.31 5.64
CA LEU A 663 -30.08 -0.88 6.45
C LEU A 663 -31.14 -1.04 7.55
N ASP A 664 -31.57 -2.29 7.79
CA ASP A 664 -32.38 -2.66 8.96
C ASP A 664 -31.51 -2.77 10.22
N VAL A 665 -30.26 -3.18 10.05
CA VAL A 665 -29.30 -3.36 11.15
C VAL A 665 -28.01 -2.59 10.85
N ILE A 666 -27.64 -1.68 11.74
CA ILE A 666 -26.43 -0.87 11.67
C ILE A 666 -25.48 -1.23 12.84
N PRO A 667 -24.16 -1.13 12.64
CA PRO A 667 -23.46 -0.80 11.41
C PRO A 667 -23.37 -1.98 10.42
N GLN A 668 -23.20 -1.68 9.12
CA GLN A 668 -22.83 -2.68 8.13
C GLN A 668 -21.49 -3.31 8.54
N LYS A 669 -21.39 -4.65 8.50
CA LYS A 669 -20.11 -5.34 8.70
C LYS A 669 -19.37 -5.49 7.36
N ILE A 670 -18.05 -5.30 7.37
CA ILE A 670 -17.23 -5.32 6.16
C ILE A 670 -17.31 -6.64 5.35
N ASN A 671 -17.65 -7.74 6.02
CA ASN A 671 -17.75 -9.06 5.38
C ASN A 671 -19.15 -9.35 4.85
N TRP A 672 -20.16 -8.50 5.13
CA TRP A 672 -21.48 -8.64 4.55
C TRP A 672 -21.50 -8.23 3.09
N ARG A 673 -22.05 -9.09 2.25
CA ARG A 673 -22.25 -8.80 0.83
C ARG A 673 -23.52 -7.96 0.66
N PRO A 674 -23.49 -6.90 -0.18
CA PRO A 674 -24.72 -6.22 -0.54
C PRO A 674 -25.66 -7.19 -1.29
N PRO A 675 -26.94 -7.25 -0.93
CA PRO A 675 -27.94 -7.85 -1.81
C PRO A 675 -28.13 -6.96 -3.06
N SER A 676 -28.87 -7.44 -4.05
CA SER A 676 -29.31 -6.56 -5.15
C SER A 676 -30.37 -5.61 -4.62
N TYR A 677 -30.13 -4.28 -4.70
CA TYR A 677 -31.03 -3.26 -4.16
C TYR A 677 -31.09 -2.00 -5.06
N TYR A 678 -32.12 -1.20 -4.88
CA TYR A 678 -32.24 0.15 -5.43
C TYR A 678 -31.76 1.15 -4.38
N GLY A 679 -31.00 2.15 -4.80
CA GLY A 679 -30.72 3.32 -3.96
C GLY A 679 -31.91 4.27 -3.89
N ARG A 680 -31.80 5.33 -3.10
CA ARG A 680 -32.81 6.39 -2.97
C ARG A 680 -32.97 7.23 -4.25
N ASN A 681 -31.99 7.17 -5.14
CA ASN A 681 -31.97 7.80 -6.46
C ASN A 681 -31.14 7.00 -7.46
N ASP A 682 -31.17 7.41 -8.75
CA ASP A 682 -30.48 6.70 -9.83
C ASP A 682 -28.96 6.67 -9.64
N LEU A 683 -28.36 7.76 -9.14
CA LEU A 683 -26.92 7.81 -8.89
C LEU A 683 -26.52 6.84 -7.76
N GLU A 684 -27.29 6.78 -6.68
CA GLU A 684 -27.04 5.84 -5.59
C GLU A 684 -27.19 4.39 -6.05
N THR A 685 -28.19 4.13 -6.90
CA THR A 685 -28.41 2.83 -7.55
C THR A 685 -27.23 2.45 -8.47
N LEU A 686 -26.72 3.41 -9.24
CA LEU A 686 -25.55 3.23 -10.10
C LEU A 686 -24.30 2.91 -9.28
N MET A 687 -24.09 3.62 -8.15
CA MET A 687 -22.96 3.41 -7.25
C MET A 687 -23.03 2.09 -6.46
N ALA A 688 -24.20 1.46 -6.38
CA ALA A 688 -24.41 0.17 -5.75
C ALA A 688 -24.12 -1.02 -6.68
N SER A 689 -23.94 -0.76 -7.98
CA SER A 689 -23.74 -1.81 -8.98
C SER A 689 -22.38 -2.49 -8.85
N GLU A 690 -22.36 -3.81 -8.97
CA GLU A 690 -21.14 -4.63 -9.05
C GLU A 690 -20.59 -4.76 -10.48
N SER A 691 -21.25 -4.15 -11.46
CA SER A 691 -20.93 -4.23 -12.88
C SER A 691 -19.78 -3.30 -13.26
N ALA A 692 -18.76 -3.83 -13.92
CA ALA A 692 -17.66 -3.03 -14.48
C ALA A 692 -18.18 -2.00 -15.51
N ALA A 693 -19.26 -2.29 -16.24
CA ALA A 693 -19.87 -1.37 -17.18
C ALA A 693 -20.43 -0.13 -16.46
N ASP A 694 -21.04 -0.29 -15.29
CA ASP A 694 -21.56 0.82 -14.51
C ASP A 694 -20.43 1.63 -13.84
N TRP A 695 -19.34 1.00 -13.43
CA TRP A 695 -18.14 1.73 -12.97
C TRP A 695 -17.54 2.57 -14.11
N ILE A 696 -17.52 2.05 -15.34
CA ILE A 696 -17.10 2.81 -16.52
C ILE A 696 -18.00 4.01 -16.70
N ARG A 697 -19.35 3.87 -16.60
CA ARG A 697 -20.30 4.99 -16.68
C ARG A 697 -20.00 6.06 -15.62
N ILE A 698 -19.74 5.69 -14.37
CA ILE A 698 -19.32 6.64 -13.32
C ILE A 698 -18.01 7.35 -13.73
N SER A 699 -17.02 6.61 -14.25
CA SER A 699 -15.79 7.22 -14.71
C SER A 699 -15.97 8.17 -15.90
N GLU A 700 -16.97 7.92 -16.76
CA GLU A 700 -17.31 8.81 -17.88
C GLU A 700 -17.94 10.11 -17.43
N MET A 701 -18.70 10.12 -16.34
CA MET A 701 -19.23 11.34 -15.71
C MET A 701 -18.12 12.28 -15.23
N LEU A 702 -16.94 11.75 -14.93
CA LEU A 702 -15.83 12.47 -14.30
C LEU A 702 -14.67 12.78 -15.26
N LEU A 703 -14.46 11.93 -16.26
CA LEU A 703 -13.28 11.96 -17.15
C LEU A 703 -13.65 11.89 -18.64
N GLY A 704 -14.96 12.10 -18.97
CA GLY A 704 -15.45 12.01 -20.34
C GLY A 704 -15.54 10.58 -20.88
N LYS A 705 -16.06 10.44 -22.09
CA LYS A 705 -16.35 9.15 -22.72
C LYS A 705 -15.08 8.31 -22.97
N VAL A 706 -15.23 7.00 -22.86
CA VAL A 706 -14.20 6.02 -23.25
C VAL A 706 -14.37 5.60 -24.70
N PRO A 707 -13.32 5.08 -25.36
CA PRO A 707 -13.44 4.42 -26.67
C PRO A 707 -14.47 3.27 -26.64
N PRO A 708 -15.15 2.98 -27.77
CA PRO A 708 -16.22 1.96 -27.81
C PRO A 708 -15.76 0.54 -27.43
N ASP A 709 -14.49 0.23 -27.63
CA ASP A 709 -13.86 -1.07 -27.37
C ASP A 709 -13.20 -1.13 -25.99
N PHE A 710 -13.34 -0.09 -25.16
CA PHE A 710 -12.74 -0.04 -23.83
C PHE A 710 -13.32 -1.13 -22.91
N LYS A 711 -12.45 -1.94 -22.34
CA LYS A 711 -12.79 -2.99 -21.39
C LYS A 711 -11.97 -2.83 -20.12
N PHE A 712 -12.60 -3.10 -19.00
CA PHE A 712 -11.96 -3.04 -17.70
C PHE A 712 -12.23 -4.33 -16.91
N ALA A 713 -11.18 -4.86 -16.28
CA ALA A 713 -11.27 -5.92 -15.29
C ALA A 713 -10.41 -5.52 -14.07
N PRO A 714 -10.95 -5.60 -12.84
CA PRO A 714 -10.20 -5.26 -11.65
C PRO A 714 -9.06 -6.26 -11.42
N LYS A 715 -7.91 -5.78 -10.94
CA LYS A 715 -6.75 -6.63 -10.60
C LYS A 715 -7.07 -7.65 -9.51
N HIS A 716 -7.97 -7.31 -8.60
CA HIS A 716 -8.39 -8.19 -7.52
C HIS A 716 -9.73 -8.85 -7.88
N LYS A 717 -9.67 -10.01 -8.51
CA LYS A 717 -10.86 -10.79 -8.93
C LYS A 717 -11.81 -11.16 -7.79
N SER A 718 -11.35 -11.15 -6.54
CA SER A 718 -12.20 -11.37 -5.35
C SER A 718 -13.27 -10.30 -5.15
N ASN A 719 -13.19 -9.18 -5.84
CA ASN A 719 -14.17 -8.10 -5.79
C ASN A 719 -15.12 -8.12 -7.00
N ALA A 720 -14.73 -8.79 -8.08
CA ALA A 720 -15.59 -9.03 -9.22
C ALA A 720 -16.32 -10.36 -8.97
N TYR A 721 -17.55 -10.27 -8.48
CA TYR A 721 -18.48 -11.39 -8.53
C TYR A 721 -19.03 -11.49 -9.95
N ASP A 722 -18.30 -12.04 -10.89
CA ASP A 722 -18.93 -12.68 -12.01
C ASP A 722 -19.65 -13.90 -11.44
N SER A 723 -20.95 -13.72 -11.22
CA SER A 723 -21.88 -14.74 -10.84
C SER A 723 -22.08 -15.67 -12.04
N THR A 724 -21.28 -16.59 -12.25
CA THR A 724 -21.48 -17.79 -13.10
C THR A 724 -20.13 -18.22 -13.62
N GLU A 725 -19.55 -19.08 -12.97
CA GLU A 725 -18.60 -20.12 -13.33
C GLU A 725 -17.50 -20.25 -12.29
N ASN A 726 -17.59 -21.33 -11.63
CA ASN A 726 -16.64 -21.97 -10.71
C ASN A 726 -16.76 -21.57 -9.24
N GLY A 727 -17.50 -22.47 -8.59
CA GLY A 727 -17.70 -22.64 -7.17
C GLY A 727 -16.47 -22.90 -6.32
#